data_68a59b1580e45f01770ee8562af6bcd4
#
_entry.id   68a59b1580e45f01770ee8562af6bcd4
#
_cell.length_a   1.000
_cell.length_b   1.000
_cell.length_c   1.000
_cell.angle_alpha   90.00
_cell.angle_beta   90.00
_cell.angle_gamma   90.00
#
_symmetry.space_group_name_H-M   'P 1'
#
loop_
_entity.id
_entity.type
_entity.pdbx_description
1 polymer ?
#
loop_
_entity_poly.entity_id
_entity_poly.type
_entity_poly.pdbx_seq_one_letter_code
_entity_poly.pdbx_strand_id
1 'polypeptide(L)'
;MNEHQSLEPQKIPSRHEIKEEITPNEKWYKKIWNHPWFQKFRKFLKKYHVIKLFFTIFLTITAFFLIYLVYGAKTADVSGLRAGMIQETVIYDEEGQEAGALNISKAEYVPLKDISTYMKDAVLSTEDKRFYDHKGFDPIGILRAFAGVIIHRGNIVGGGSTLTQQLAKNAFLTLDQTLMRKAKELFLSFEIEKHYTKDQIFEMYLNNAYFGNGAYGIENAARRYFGKSAADLALSESAILAGSLKAPSYYNPIDNYDATINRRATVLNLMVKNGKISEQDANIASESEISLVDNYVANSRYRYPYYFDAVINEITQNYGIKEEDLFNKGYRIYTGLNQKLQADMEETFGNTQLYPTYDDGTKAQAASIAMEPQTGNVLAVVGGRIDGVGKHTFRGFNRATQMKVQPGSTFKPLAVYTLALEEGYEPNSTLVDEKRSYGPEKYTPENWNHQNKGTVTMTEALSLSWNAPAVWLLDQLGLKKGIEKVHQFGISTVPDDEYLGIALGGLTKGVSPMEMASAYTTFANKGVRAKGRFVTKIVDATGAVIVDNTTPQTNKVTSESVADKMTSMLLTVYAPGGGGANAAPAGYTIAGKTGTTETVNGEDGARDQWMIGYTPDMVVATWMGYDDSAKYSLAVSSTHGVGPLFQLEMYGLLSTSSKNTPFNVEPAVTHQKNNSSINVDEWIQKAEEAGKQLWSKVQEWTGQFFKKVGP
;
A
#
# COMPACT_ATOMS: atom_id res chain seq x y z
N MET A 1 44.68 45.94 -39.59
CA MET A 1 44.72 45.45 -40.98
C MET A 1 43.59 44.46 -41.10
N ASN A 2 42.43 44.95 -41.50
CA ASN A 2 41.81 44.98 -42.82
C ASN A 2 41.32 43.58 -43.17
N GLU A 3 40.06 43.33 -43.47
CA GLU A 3 39.16 44.02 -44.38
C GLU A 3 37.69 43.75 -44.01
N HIS A 4 36.88 44.79 -44.06
CA HIS A 4 35.42 44.75 -44.18
C HIS A 4 35.06 44.39 -45.59
N GLN A 5 34.32 43.29 -45.84
CA GLN A 5 33.52 43.10 -47.02
C GLN A 5 32.03 43.32 -46.69
N SER A 6 31.52 44.42 -47.22
CA SER A 6 30.10 44.79 -47.23
C SER A 6 29.30 43.84 -48.14
N LEU A 7 28.33 43.16 -47.59
CA LEU A 7 27.30 42.43 -48.34
C LEU A 7 26.14 43.41 -48.66
N GLU A 8 25.89 43.67 -49.93
CA GLU A 8 24.72 44.38 -50.42
C GLU A 8 23.42 43.66 -50.05
N PRO A 9 22.31 44.41 -49.80
CA PRO A 9 21.02 43.81 -49.47
C PRO A 9 20.35 43.25 -50.72
N GLN A 10 20.06 41.93 -50.75
CA GLN A 10 19.21 41.32 -51.74
C GLN A 10 17.77 41.90 -51.68
N LYS A 11 17.31 42.41 -52.81
CA LYS A 11 15.96 42.92 -53.04
C LYS A 11 14.93 41.80 -52.80
N ILE A 12 14.03 42.01 -51.83
CA ILE A 12 12.86 41.16 -51.61
C ILE A 12 11.86 41.47 -52.75
N PRO A 13 11.40 40.44 -53.51
CA PRO A 13 10.42 40.66 -54.59
C PRO A 13 9.06 41.14 -54.04
N SER A 14 8.41 42.04 -54.76
CA SER A 14 7.16 42.66 -54.36
C SER A 14 6.00 41.65 -54.37
N ARG A 15 5.01 41.90 -53.52
CA ARG A 15 3.83 41.04 -53.26
C ARG A 15 2.97 40.72 -54.50
N HIS A 16 3.29 41.30 -55.67
CA HIS A 16 2.61 41.07 -56.97
C HIS A 16 3.28 39.97 -57.80
N GLU A 17 4.55 39.66 -57.62
CA GLU A 17 5.25 38.65 -58.42
C GLU A 17 5.09 37.22 -57.86
N ILE A 18 4.56 37.03 -56.64
CA ILE A 18 4.30 35.73 -56.04
C ILE A 18 2.89 35.18 -56.40
N LYS A 19 2.09 35.91 -57.19
CA LYS A 19 0.72 35.48 -57.48
C LYS A 19 0.54 34.60 -58.70
N GLU A 20 1.58 34.26 -59.45
CA GLU A 20 1.42 33.49 -60.71
C GLU A 20 1.85 32.03 -60.67
N GLU A 21 2.33 31.46 -59.55
CA GLU A 21 2.78 30.06 -59.49
C GLU A 21 2.06 29.13 -58.48
N ILE A 22 0.91 29.50 -57.94
CA ILE A 22 0.07 28.57 -57.17
C ILE A 22 -1.31 28.45 -57.80
N THR A 23 -1.40 27.88 -58.99
CA THR A 23 -2.62 27.21 -59.43
C THR A 23 -2.69 25.85 -58.75
N PRO A 24 -3.75 25.56 -57.96
CA PRO A 24 -3.93 24.22 -57.40
C PRO A 24 -4.03 23.25 -58.57
N ASN A 25 -3.18 22.22 -58.50
CA ASN A 25 -3.09 21.20 -59.53
C ASN A 25 -4.41 20.37 -59.58
N GLU A 26 -5.45 20.96 -60.18
CA GLU A 26 -6.75 20.31 -60.43
C GLU A 26 -6.63 18.99 -61.24
N LYS A 27 -5.42 18.64 -61.69
CA LYS A 27 -5.22 17.55 -62.63
C LYS A 27 -4.96 16.17 -61.99
N TRP A 28 -4.49 16.09 -60.76
CA TRP A 28 -4.13 14.82 -60.18
C TRP A 28 -5.34 13.97 -59.74
N TYR A 29 -6.35 14.57 -59.10
CA TYR A 29 -7.57 13.87 -58.72
C TYR A 29 -8.45 13.53 -59.93
N LYS A 30 -8.48 14.39 -60.99
CA LYS A 30 -9.14 14.07 -62.28
C LYS A 30 -8.43 12.87 -62.96
N LYS A 31 -7.11 12.77 -62.86
CA LYS A 31 -6.32 11.66 -63.41
C LYS A 31 -6.60 10.34 -62.65
N ILE A 32 -6.70 10.39 -61.31
CA ILE A 32 -7.13 9.26 -60.49
C ILE A 32 -8.60 8.90 -60.77
N TRP A 33 -9.47 9.90 -60.86
CA TRP A 33 -10.90 9.73 -61.08
C TRP A 33 -11.23 9.11 -62.42
N ASN A 34 -10.46 9.40 -63.45
CA ASN A 34 -10.61 8.90 -64.81
C ASN A 34 -9.75 7.66 -65.11
N HIS A 35 -8.95 7.21 -64.17
CA HIS A 35 -8.12 6.01 -64.35
C HIS A 35 -9.00 4.77 -64.58
N PRO A 36 -8.71 3.89 -65.57
CA PRO A 36 -9.53 2.73 -65.90
C PRO A 36 -9.81 1.80 -64.75
N TRP A 37 -8.82 1.65 -63.83
CA TRP A 37 -8.97 0.87 -62.59
C TRP A 37 -10.00 1.51 -61.65
N PHE A 38 -9.95 2.83 -61.47
CA PHE A 38 -10.88 3.53 -60.57
C PHE A 38 -12.32 3.55 -61.14
N GLN A 39 -12.47 3.62 -62.45
CA GLN A 39 -13.78 3.48 -63.10
C GLN A 39 -14.33 2.05 -62.96
N LYS A 40 -13.48 0.97 -63.12
CA LYS A 40 -13.88 -0.39 -62.86
C LYS A 40 -14.27 -0.59 -61.38
N PHE A 41 -13.50 -0.03 -60.46
CA PHE A 41 -13.79 -0.03 -59.03
C PHE A 41 -15.11 0.66 -58.67
N ARG A 42 -15.41 1.84 -59.26
CA ARG A 42 -16.69 2.50 -59.09
C ARG A 42 -17.86 1.71 -59.66
N LYS A 43 -17.68 1.07 -60.82
CA LYS A 43 -18.70 0.18 -61.41
C LYS A 43 -18.94 -1.03 -60.52
N PHE A 44 -17.89 -1.61 -59.94
CA PHE A 44 -17.99 -2.68 -58.95
C PHE A 44 -18.73 -2.22 -57.69
N LEU A 45 -18.34 -1.09 -57.07
CA LEU A 45 -19.02 -0.52 -55.90
C LEU A 45 -20.53 -0.25 -56.16
N LYS A 46 -20.87 0.27 -57.37
CA LYS A 46 -22.28 0.49 -57.75
C LYS A 46 -23.02 -0.83 -58.01
N LYS A 47 -22.41 -1.77 -58.77
CA LYS A 47 -23.03 -3.05 -59.13
C LYS A 47 -23.38 -3.90 -57.90
N TYR A 48 -22.50 -3.95 -56.94
CA TYR A 48 -22.67 -4.77 -55.72
C TYR A 48 -23.23 -3.97 -54.53
N HIS A 49 -23.60 -2.70 -54.71
CA HIS A 49 -24.11 -1.83 -53.66
C HIS A 49 -23.20 -1.77 -52.41
N VAL A 50 -21.88 -1.96 -52.60
CA VAL A 50 -20.90 -2.11 -51.51
C VAL A 50 -20.98 -0.97 -50.48
N ILE A 51 -21.14 0.25 -50.94
CA ILE A 51 -21.29 1.44 -50.05
C ILE A 51 -22.57 1.33 -49.23
N LYS A 52 -23.71 0.92 -49.85
CA LYS A 52 -24.96 0.74 -49.13
C LYS A 52 -24.83 -0.41 -48.09
N LEU A 53 -24.21 -1.52 -48.49
CA LEU A 53 -23.96 -2.64 -47.60
C LEU A 53 -23.08 -2.23 -46.43
N PHE A 54 -22.00 -1.48 -46.68
CA PHE A 54 -21.13 -0.95 -45.62
C PHE A 54 -21.91 -0.07 -44.64
N PHE A 55 -22.71 0.86 -45.13
CA PHE A 55 -23.53 1.71 -44.26
C PHE A 55 -24.59 0.89 -43.51
N THR A 56 -25.20 -0.09 -44.14
CA THR A 56 -26.17 -0.96 -43.46
C THR A 56 -25.50 -1.76 -42.32
N ILE A 57 -24.33 -2.39 -42.57
CA ILE A 57 -23.56 -3.11 -41.56
C ILE A 57 -23.13 -2.15 -40.43
N PHE A 58 -22.61 -0.97 -40.79
CA PHE A 58 -22.22 0.05 -39.80
C PHE A 58 -23.39 0.48 -38.93
N LEU A 59 -24.56 0.79 -39.51
CA LEU A 59 -25.77 1.13 -38.75
C LEU A 59 -26.28 0.00 -37.90
N THR A 60 -26.22 -1.23 -38.39
CA THR A 60 -26.62 -2.44 -37.60
C THR A 60 -25.70 -2.62 -36.41
N ILE A 61 -24.38 -2.55 -36.60
CA ILE A 61 -23.40 -2.66 -35.49
C ILE A 61 -23.62 -1.52 -34.48
N THR A 62 -23.84 -0.29 -34.99
CA THR A 62 -24.12 0.85 -34.11
C THR A 62 -25.43 0.67 -33.32
N ALA A 63 -26.47 0.13 -33.94
CA ALA A 63 -27.75 -0.16 -33.28
C ALA A 63 -27.57 -1.22 -32.17
N PHE A 64 -26.88 -2.34 -32.44
CA PHE A 64 -26.56 -3.35 -31.43
C PHE A 64 -25.73 -2.77 -30.30
N PHE A 65 -24.75 -1.93 -30.62
CA PHE A 65 -23.92 -1.25 -29.63
C PHE A 65 -24.75 -0.31 -28.74
N LEU A 66 -25.65 0.47 -29.29
CA LEU A 66 -26.57 1.31 -28.52
C LEU A 66 -27.53 0.50 -27.65
N ILE A 67 -28.08 -0.62 -28.16
CA ILE A 67 -28.90 -1.53 -27.38
C ILE A 67 -28.12 -2.10 -26.19
N TYR A 68 -26.87 -2.50 -26.40
CA TYR A 68 -25.98 -2.98 -25.34
C TYR A 68 -25.77 -1.92 -24.25
N LEU A 69 -25.53 -0.65 -24.63
CA LEU A 69 -25.34 0.45 -23.68
C LEU A 69 -26.62 0.75 -22.88
N VAL A 70 -27.77 0.78 -23.57
CA VAL A 70 -29.08 0.97 -22.91
C VAL A 70 -29.40 -0.18 -21.97
N TYR A 71 -29.14 -1.42 -22.39
CA TYR A 71 -29.33 -2.60 -21.54
C TYR A 71 -28.46 -2.50 -20.28
N GLY A 72 -27.16 -2.23 -20.43
CA GLY A 72 -26.24 -2.08 -19.30
C GLY A 72 -26.64 -0.95 -18.33
N ALA A 73 -27.14 0.18 -18.83
CA ALA A 73 -27.63 1.27 -17.99
C ALA A 73 -28.92 0.93 -17.24
N LYS A 74 -29.84 0.18 -17.89
CA LYS A 74 -31.10 -0.25 -17.26
C LYS A 74 -30.93 -1.36 -16.24
N THR A 75 -29.91 -2.19 -16.39
CA THR A 75 -29.60 -3.27 -15.44
C THR A 75 -28.73 -2.80 -14.26
N ALA A 76 -28.16 -1.59 -14.33
CA ALA A 76 -27.51 -0.99 -13.19
C ALA A 76 -28.54 -0.63 -12.11
N ASP A 77 -28.28 -0.97 -10.86
CA ASP A 77 -29.15 -0.59 -9.74
C ASP A 77 -28.98 0.92 -9.42
N VAL A 78 -29.52 1.74 -10.29
CA VAL A 78 -29.53 3.21 -10.12
C VAL A 78 -30.48 3.59 -8.99
N SER A 79 -31.57 2.85 -8.77
CA SER A 79 -32.55 3.15 -7.73
C SER A 79 -31.98 3.03 -6.32
N GLY A 80 -31.04 2.09 -6.12
CA GLY A 80 -30.30 1.91 -4.87
C GLY A 80 -29.08 2.84 -4.68
N LEU A 81 -28.73 3.68 -5.66
CA LEU A 81 -27.51 4.48 -5.65
C LEU A 81 -27.32 5.30 -4.36
N ARG A 82 -28.36 6.03 -3.93
CA ARG A 82 -28.30 6.83 -2.70
C ARG A 82 -28.13 5.96 -1.45
N ALA A 83 -28.82 4.82 -1.40
CA ALA A 83 -28.69 3.85 -0.30
C ALA A 83 -27.29 3.22 -0.28
N GLY A 84 -26.75 2.86 -1.46
CA GLY A 84 -25.40 2.31 -1.60
C GLY A 84 -24.29 3.28 -1.18
N MET A 85 -24.46 4.56 -1.45
CA MET A 85 -23.51 5.60 -0.99
C MET A 85 -23.55 5.83 0.53
N ILE A 86 -24.64 5.40 1.19
CA ILE A 86 -24.79 5.43 2.63
C ILE A 86 -24.20 4.16 3.28
N GLN A 87 -24.01 3.05 2.50
CA GLN A 87 -23.45 1.80 3.02
C GLN A 87 -21.94 1.90 3.21
N GLU A 88 -21.49 1.60 4.43
CA GLU A 88 -20.06 1.58 4.75
C GLU A 88 -19.41 0.30 4.22
N THR A 89 -18.17 0.44 3.79
CA THR A 89 -17.31 -0.73 3.61
C THR A 89 -16.80 -1.18 4.97
N VAL A 90 -17.17 -2.38 5.36
CA VAL A 90 -16.89 -2.95 6.67
C VAL A 90 -15.82 -4.02 6.56
N ILE A 91 -14.86 -4.00 7.48
CA ILE A 91 -13.85 -5.04 7.66
C ILE A 91 -14.31 -5.99 8.75
N TYR A 92 -14.24 -7.27 8.44
CA TYR A 92 -14.53 -8.38 9.33
C TYR A 92 -13.23 -9.12 9.67
N ASP A 93 -13.12 -9.57 10.92
CA ASP A 93 -12.02 -10.35 11.42
C ASP A 93 -12.08 -11.84 11.00
N GLU A 94 -11.15 -12.65 11.53
CA GLU A 94 -11.06 -14.09 11.24
C GLU A 94 -12.29 -14.90 11.69
N GLU A 95 -13.03 -14.42 12.71
CA GLU A 95 -14.26 -15.03 13.22
C GLU A 95 -15.51 -14.50 12.51
N GLY A 96 -15.37 -13.54 11.58
CA GLY A 96 -16.48 -12.86 10.90
C GLY A 96 -17.17 -11.82 11.76
N GLN A 97 -16.53 -11.36 12.85
CA GLN A 97 -17.01 -10.23 13.65
C GLN A 97 -16.56 -8.91 13.03
N GLU A 98 -17.35 -7.87 13.21
CA GLU A 98 -17.00 -6.55 12.71
C GLU A 98 -15.77 -5.99 13.43
N ALA A 99 -14.70 -5.75 12.68
CA ALA A 99 -13.48 -5.15 13.20
C ALA A 99 -13.50 -3.61 13.08
N GLY A 100 -14.23 -3.10 12.11
CA GLY A 100 -14.38 -1.67 11.88
C GLY A 100 -14.80 -1.37 10.44
N ALA A 101 -14.66 -0.11 10.03
CA ALA A 101 -15.05 0.33 8.70
C ALA A 101 -13.95 1.15 8.05
N LEU A 102 -13.83 1.02 6.71
CA LEU A 102 -12.85 1.79 5.92
C LEU A 102 -13.23 3.24 5.75
N ASN A 103 -14.49 3.57 5.96
CA ASN A 103 -14.90 4.96 5.89
C ASN A 103 -14.27 5.71 7.06
N ILE A 104 -13.08 6.23 6.81
CA ILE A 104 -12.41 7.24 7.64
C ILE A 104 -13.34 8.43 7.77
N SER A 105 -14.26 8.50 6.84
CA SER A 105 -15.36 9.41 6.82
C SER A 105 -16.60 8.70 6.26
N LYS A 106 -17.49 8.18 7.10
CA LYS A 106 -18.80 8.67 6.85
C LYS A 106 -18.71 10.16 7.13
N ALA A 107 -18.44 10.94 6.07
CA ALA A 107 -18.94 12.27 6.03
C ALA A 107 -20.35 12.13 6.56
N GLU A 108 -20.63 12.76 7.63
CA GLU A 108 -21.99 13.01 8.01
C GLU A 108 -22.66 13.44 6.73
N TYR A 109 -23.50 12.54 6.14
CA TYR A 109 -24.11 12.80 4.82
C TYR A 109 -24.92 14.07 5.01
N VAL A 110 -24.43 15.16 4.46
CA VAL A 110 -24.99 16.48 4.69
C VAL A 110 -26.04 16.75 3.65
N PRO A 111 -27.30 16.98 4.03
CA PRO A 111 -28.33 17.43 3.12
C PRO A 111 -27.89 18.68 2.35
N LEU A 112 -28.24 18.80 1.07
CA LEU A 112 -27.84 19.93 0.23
C LEU A 112 -28.18 21.30 0.84
N LYS A 113 -29.29 21.38 1.59
CA LYS A 113 -29.71 22.60 2.30
C LYS A 113 -28.73 23.05 3.38
N ASP A 114 -28.00 22.10 3.98
CA ASP A 114 -27.06 22.32 5.08
C ASP A 114 -25.60 22.47 4.57
N ILE A 115 -25.38 22.62 3.27
CA ILE A 115 -24.09 22.95 2.65
C ILE A 115 -24.06 24.45 2.32
N SER A 116 -22.91 25.09 2.57
CA SER A 116 -22.69 26.52 2.26
C SER A 116 -23.13 26.87 0.83
N THR A 117 -23.82 27.98 0.69
CA THR A 117 -24.24 28.49 -0.64
C THR A 117 -23.02 28.82 -1.50
N TYR A 118 -21.93 29.33 -0.89
CA TYR A 118 -20.68 29.58 -1.60
C TYR A 118 -20.10 28.29 -2.20
N MET A 119 -20.17 27.18 -1.47
CA MET A 119 -19.68 25.89 -1.97
C MET A 119 -20.52 25.39 -3.16
N LYS A 120 -21.84 25.45 -3.06
CA LYS A 120 -22.75 25.09 -4.16
C LYS A 120 -22.48 25.92 -5.40
N ASP A 121 -22.37 27.24 -5.25
CA ASP A 121 -22.12 28.17 -6.35
C ASP A 121 -20.70 28.01 -6.95
N ALA A 122 -19.69 27.73 -6.14
CA ALA A 122 -18.33 27.47 -6.57
C ALA A 122 -18.25 26.20 -7.46
N VAL A 123 -18.86 25.09 -7.02
CA VAL A 123 -18.89 23.85 -7.78
C VAL A 123 -19.67 24.00 -9.09
N LEU A 124 -20.87 24.58 -9.04
CA LEU A 124 -21.67 24.83 -10.24
C LEU A 124 -20.92 25.73 -11.24
N SER A 125 -20.26 26.78 -10.76
CA SER A 125 -19.52 27.71 -11.60
C SER A 125 -18.31 27.06 -12.27
N THR A 126 -17.69 26.07 -11.61
CA THR A 126 -16.43 25.45 -12.04
C THR A 126 -16.67 24.21 -12.89
N GLU A 127 -17.55 23.33 -12.44
CA GLU A 127 -17.74 22.00 -13.00
C GLU A 127 -18.89 21.94 -14.02
N ASP A 128 -20.05 22.55 -13.70
CA ASP A 128 -21.25 22.42 -14.52
C ASP A 128 -22.21 23.61 -14.35
N LYS A 129 -21.90 24.72 -14.99
CA LYS A 129 -22.69 25.97 -14.82
C LYS A 129 -24.15 25.88 -15.29
N ARG A 130 -24.48 24.86 -16.10
CA ARG A 130 -25.84 24.67 -16.63
C ARG A 130 -26.48 23.40 -16.09
N PHE A 131 -26.02 22.95 -14.96
CA PHE A 131 -26.46 21.70 -14.32
C PHE A 131 -27.98 21.56 -14.26
N TYR A 132 -28.68 22.63 -13.87
CA TYR A 132 -30.13 22.65 -13.77
C TYR A 132 -30.87 22.69 -15.09
N ASP A 133 -30.19 23.01 -16.22
CA ASP A 133 -30.81 23.23 -17.53
C ASP A 133 -30.83 21.97 -18.41
N HIS A 134 -29.94 21.02 -18.18
CA HIS A 134 -29.82 19.82 -18.99
C HIS A 134 -30.29 18.54 -18.24
N LYS A 135 -30.44 17.44 -18.99
CA LYS A 135 -30.85 16.12 -18.46
C LYS A 135 -29.70 15.10 -18.56
N GLY A 136 -28.70 15.24 -17.68
CA GLY A 136 -27.53 14.35 -17.60
C GLY A 136 -26.41 14.63 -18.61
N PHE A 137 -26.70 15.35 -19.69
CA PHE A 137 -25.78 15.64 -20.78
C PHE A 137 -25.94 17.10 -21.26
N ASP A 138 -24.81 17.78 -21.40
CA ASP A 138 -24.79 19.18 -21.92
C ASP A 138 -24.18 19.27 -23.32
N PRO A 139 -25.01 19.22 -24.40
CA PRO A 139 -24.50 19.30 -25.77
C PRO A 139 -23.83 20.65 -26.08
N ILE A 140 -24.31 21.76 -25.48
CA ILE A 140 -23.73 23.09 -25.69
C ILE A 140 -22.38 23.19 -24.97
N GLY A 141 -22.25 22.58 -23.79
CA GLY A 141 -20.97 22.46 -23.05
C GLY A 141 -19.91 21.71 -23.88
N ILE A 142 -20.28 20.60 -24.49
CA ILE A 142 -19.38 19.82 -25.36
C ILE A 142 -18.98 20.61 -26.61
N LEU A 143 -19.93 21.25 -27.29
CA LEU A 143 -19.62 22.10 -28.47
C LEU A 143 -18.66 23.24 -28.10
N ARG A 144 -18.84 23.84 -26.92
CA ARG A 144 -17.96 24.90 -26.42
C ARG A 144 -16.58 24.35 -26.08
N ALA A 145 -16.48 23.17 -25.40
CA ALA A 145 -15.20 22.53 -25.12
C ALA A 145 -14.45 22.19 -26.41
N PHE A 146 -15.15 21.66 -27.42
CA PHE A 146 -14.58 21.36 -28.73
C PHE A 146 -14.09 22.62 -29.46
N ALA A 147 -14.88 23.69 -29.45
CA ALA A 147 -14.48 24.98 -30.01
C ALA A 147 -13.25 25.56 -29.28
N GLY A 148 -13.19 25.40 -27.95
CA GLY A 148 -12.04 25.77 -27.12
C GLY A 148 -10.76 25.03 -27.53
N VAL A 149 -10.81 23.75 -27.78
CA VAL A 149 -9.68 22.95 -28.27
C VAL A 149 -9.15 23.46 -29.60
N ILE A 150 -10.04 23.82 -30.51
CA ILE A 150 -9.66 24.38 -31.84
C ILE A 150 -9.00 25.75 -31.66
N ILE A 151 -9.60 26.63 -30.87
CA ILE A 151 -9.12 28.01 -30.66
C ILE A 151 -7.76 28.03 -29.95
N HIS A 152 -7.57 27.14 -28.98
CA HIS A 152 -6.34 27.04 -28.16
C HIS A 152 -5.33 25.99 -28.68
N ARG A 153 -5.39 25.67 -30.01
CA ARG A 153 -4.42 24.81 -30.71
C ARG A 153 -4.17 23.44 -30.06
N GLY A 154 -5.23 22.78 -29.62
CA GLY A 154 -5.15 21.44 -29.03
C GLY A 154 -5.13 21.38 -27.50
N ASN A 155 -5.00 22.51 -26.81
CA ASN A 155 -5.09 22.56 -25.37
C ASN A 155 -6.55 22.49 -24.91
N ILE A 156 -6.87 21.51 -24.05
CA ILE A 156 -8.21 21.34 -23.50
C ILE A 156 -8.46 22.42 -22.44
N VAL A 157 -9.24 23.44 -22.82
CA VAL A 157 -9.67 24.52 -21.94
C VAL A 157 -11.11 24.28 -21.52
N GLY A 158 -11.29 23.58 -20.37
CA GLY A 158 -12.60 23.31 -19.78
C GLY A 158 -13.09 21.88 -19.95
N GLY A 159 -13.76 21.35 -18.92
CA GLY A 159 -14.40 20.01 -18.92
C GLY A 159 -15.73 20.04 -19.68
N GLY A 160 -16.00 19.03 -20.49
CA GLY A 160 -17.29 18.84 -21.15
C GLY A 160 -18.20 17.82 -20.44
N SER A 161 -17.82 17.32 -19.27
CA SER A 161 -18.61 16.35 -18.48
C SER A 161 -19.50 17.08 -17.48
N THR A 162 -20.74 16.62 -17.34
CA THR A 162 -21.70 17.14 -16.37
C THR A 162 -21.47 16.54 -14.97
N LEU A 163 -22.04 17.17 -13.93
CA LEU A 163 -22.02 16.61 -12.55
C LEU A 163 -22.66 15.22 -12.51
N THR A 164 -23.77 15.01 -13.26
CA THR A 164 -24.42 13.69 -13.34
C THR A 164 -23.52 12.64 -13.99
N GLN A 165 -22.75 13.02 -15.03
CA GLN A 165 -21.77 12.11 -15.64
C GLN A 165 -20.61 11.79 -14.70
N GLN A 166 -20.14 12.77 -13.91
CA GLN A 166 -19.11 12.56 -12.92
C GLN A 166 -19.63 11.64 -11.80
N LEU A 167 -20.87 11.84 -11.33
CA LEU A 167 -21.51 10.95 -10.37
C LEU A 167 -21.65 9.52 -10.92
N ALA A 168 -22.13 9.36 -12.15
CA ALA A 168 -22.24 8.06 -12.84
C ALA A 168 -20.87 7.36 -12.94
N LYS A 169 -19.83 8.13 -13.28
CA LYS A 169 -18.44 7.62 -13.32
C LYS A 169 -18.01 7.10 -11.97
N ASN A 170 -18.15 7.91 -10.91
CA ASN A 170 -17.66 7.59 -9.59
C ASN A 170 -18.43 6.42 -8.94
N ALA A 171 -19.73 6.28 -9.23
CA ALA A 171 -20.59 5.28 -8.62
C ALA A 171 -20.64 3.93 -9.34
N PHE A 172 -20.49 3.90 -10.67
CA PHE A 172 -20.76 2.68 -11.46
C PHE A 172 -19.61 2.25 -12.39
N LEU A 173 -18.59 3.09 -12.64
CA LEU A 173 -17.63 2.85 -13.70
C LEU A 173 -16.20 2.84 -13.18
N THR A 174 -15.32 2.15 -13.92
CA THR A 174 -13.87 2.18 -13.69
C THR A 174 -13.26 3.48 -14.25
N LEU A 175 -12.10 3.90 -13.71
CA LEU A 175 -11.41 5.13 -14.15
C LEU A 175 -10.69 5.00 -15.52
N ASP A 176 -10.80 3.85 -16.20
CA ASP A 176 -10.16 3.65 -17.49
C ASP A 176 -10.63 4.71 -18.49
N GLN A 177 -9.69 5.39 -19.13
CA GLN A 177 -10.00 6.44 -20.10
C GLN A 177 -10.30 5.85 -21.48
N THR A 178 -11.44 5.15 -21.61
CA THR A 178 -11.88 4.55 -22.88
C THR A 178 -13.14 5.22 -23.41
N LEU A 179 -13.29 5.20 -24.73
CA LEU A 179 -14.53 5.69 -25.38
C LEU A 179 -15.76 4.88 -24.95
N MET A 180 -15.57 3.56 -24.71
CA MET A 180 -16.61 2.68 -24.21
C MET A 180 -17.10 3.12 -22.83
N ARG A 181 -16.17 3.42 -21.91
CA ARG A 181 -16.53 3.95 -20.59
C ARG A 181 -17.29 5.27 -20.70
N LYS A 182 -16.84 6.19 -21.57
CA LYS A 182 -17.50 7.49 -21.75
C LYS A 182 -18.92 7.33 -22.31
N ALA A 183 -19.13 6.34 -23.19
CA ALA A 183 -20.47 6.00 -23.65
C ALA A 183 -21.36 5.44 -22.54
N LYS A 184 -20.85 4.51 -21.72
CA LYS A 184 -21.59 4.00 -20.55
C LYS A 184 -21.95 5.11 -19.57
N GLU A 185 -21.01 6.00 -19.26
CA GLU A 185 -21.21 7.19 -18.41
C GLU A 185 -22.38 8.05 -18.90
N LEU A 186 -22.46 8.28 -20.20
CA LEU A 186 -23.56 9.04 -20.80
C LEU A 186 -24.92 8.35 -20.57
N PHE A 187 -25.03 7.05 -20.85
CA PHE A 187 -26.30 6.33 -20.70
C PHE A 187 -26.71 6.17 -19.23
N LEU A 188 -25.76 5.95 -18.33
CA LEU A 188 -26.01 5.94 -16.89
C LEU A 188 -26.47 7.31 -16.38
N SER A 189 -25.89 8.41 -16.89
CA SER A 189 -26.33 9.75 -16.48
C SER A 189 -27.79 10.03 -16.84
N PHE A 190 -28.26 9.53 -17.98
CA PHE A 190 -29.69 9.62 -18.32
C PHE A 190 -30.57 8.78 -17.38
N GLU A 191 -30.10 7.61 -16.96
CA GLU A 191 -30.86 6.76 -16.04
C GLU A 191 -30.92 7.38 -14.63
N ILE A 192 -29.80 7.95 -14.14
CA ILE A 192 -29.76 8.70 -12.87
C ILE A 192 -30.77 9.85 -12.86
N GLU A 193 -30.81 10.67 -13.93
CA GLU A 193 -31.71 11.81 -14.05
C GLU A 193 -33.21 11.43 -14.16
N LYS A 194 -33.53 10.16 -14.42
CA LYS A 194 -34.92 9.67 -14.35
C LYS A 194 -35.34 9.33 -12.93
N HIS A 195 -34.40 8.90 -12.11
CA HIS A 195 -34.68 8.41 -10.75
C HIS A 195 -34.53 9.47 -9.66
N TYR A 196 -33.70 10.50 -9.91
CA TYR A 196 -33.32 11.51 -8.92
C TYR A 196 -33.55 12.93 -9.43
N THR A 197 -33.95 13.82 -8.53
CA THR A 197 -34.01 15.26 -8.81
C THR A 197 -32.62 15.85 -8.92
N LYS A 198 -32.49 17.02 -9.55
CA LYS A 198 -31.23 17.76 -9.65
C LYS A 198 -30.58 17.99 -8.29
N ASP A 199 -31.36 18.39 -7.30
CA ASP A 199 -30.87 18.61 -5.92
C ASP A 199 -30.35 17.32 -5.30
N GLN A 200 -31.04 16.20 -5.50
CA GLN A 200 -30.58 14.90 -5.01
C GLN A 200 -29.29 14.44 -5.71
N ILE A 201 -29.15 14.68 -7.01
CA ILE A 201 -27.93 14.38 -7.78
C ILE A 201 -26.77 15.23 -7.27
N PHE A 202 -27.00 16.54 -7.05
CA PHE A 202 -25.97 17.43 -6.55
C PHE A 202 -25.57 17.13 -5.11
N GLU A 203 -26.55 16.79 -4.27
CA GLU A 203 -26.31 16.30 -2.91
C GLU A 203 -25.43 15.05 -2.89
N MET A 204 -25.78 14.02 -3.70
CA MET A 204 -24.99 12.80 -3.83
C MET A 204 -23.59 13.09 -4.36
N TYR A 205 -23.46 13.99 -5.33
CA TYR A 205 -22.16 14.37 -5.88
C TYR A 205 -21.24 14.97 -4.82
N LEU A 206 -21.71 15.98 -4.06
CA LEU A 206 -20.91 16.65 -3.03
C LEU A 206 -20.53 15.73 -1.87
N ASN A 207 -21.42 14.81 -1.50
CA ASN A 207 -21.16 13.83 -0.43
C ASN A 207 -20.26 12.67 -0.87
N ASN A 208 -20.02 12.49 -2.18
CA ASN A 208 -19.20 11.39 -2.73
C ASN A 208 -17.89 11.84 -3.38
N ALA A 209 -17.75 13.14 -3.65
CA ALA A 209 -16.55 13.65 -4.31
C ALA A 209 -15.31 13.50 -3.45
N TYR A 210 -14.16 13.18 -4.09
CA TYR A 210 -12.86 13.16 -3.46
C TYR A 210 -12.21 14.53 -3.53
N PHE A 211 -11.74 15.05 -2.40
CA PHE A 211 -11.15 16.38 -2.24
C PHE A 211 -9.63 16.36 -1.97
N GLY A 212 -9.00 15.20 -2.00
CA GLY A 212 -7.58 15.01 -1.65
C GLY A 212 -7.36 14.62 -0.19
N ASN A 213 -6.15 14.14 0.13
CA ASN A 213 -5.73 13.75 1.48
C ASN A 213 -6.72 12.84 2.24
N GLY A 214 -7.31 11.87 1.54
CA GLY A 214 -8.28 10.95 2.13
C GLY A 214 -9.65 11.58 2.42
N ALA A 215 -9.90 12.84 2.06
CA ALA A 215 -11.17 13.51 2.29
C ALA A 215 -12.19 13.21 1.19
N TYR A 216 -13.10 12.30 1.47
CA TYR A 216 -14.26 11.99 0.63
C TYR A 216 -15.49 12.66 1.24
N GLY A 217 -16.29 13.34 0.40
CA GLY A 217 -17.45 14.12 0.82
C GLY A 217 -17.09 15.49 1.39
N ILE A 218 -18.04 16.42 1.20
CA ILE A 218 -17.82 17.84 1.49
C ILE A 218 -17.64 18.14 2.99
N GLU A 219 -18.36 17.43 3.87
CA GLU A 219 -18.25 17.63 5.31
C GLU A 219 -16.84 17.25 5.81
N ASN A 220 -16.34 16.13 5.35
CA ASN A 220 -14.98 15.72 5.72
C ASN A 220 -13.91 16.64 5.16
N ALA A 221 -14.06 17.08 3.93
CA ALA A 221 -13.15 18.04 3.34
C ALA A 221 -13.13 19.35 4.14
N ALA A 222 -14.29 19.83 4.56
CA ALA A 222 -14.43 21.02 5.40
C ALA A 222 -13.72 20.85 6.76
N ARG A 223 -13.93 19.71 7.43
CA ARG A 223 -13.27 19.39 8.71
C ARG A 223 -11.78 19.16 8.56
N ARG A 224 -11.36 18.45 7.51
CA ARG A 224 -9.97 18.09 7.24
C ARG A 224 -9.08 19.29 6.94
N TYR A 225 -9.60 20.23 6.16
CA TYR A 225 -8.80 21.37 5.74
C TYR A 225 -9.00 22.62 6.60
N PHE A 226 -10.23 22.81 7.14
CA PHE A 226 -10.59 24.06 7.80
C PHE A 226 -11.16 23.90 9.22
N GLY A 227 -11.29 22.66 9.70
CA GLY A 227 -11.82 22.39 11.03
C GLY A 227 -13.27 22.76 11.24
N LYS A 228 -14.07 22.94 10.17
CA LYS A 228 -15.45 23.46 10.18
C LYS A 228 -16.41 22.46 9.55
N SER A 229 -17.70 22.72 9.77
CA SER A 229 -18.79 22.07 9.06
C SER A 229 -18.88 22.59 7.60
N ALA A 230 -19.43 21.80 6.69
CA ALA A 230 -19.69 22.21 5.31
C ALA A 230 -20.66 23.38 5.21
N ALA A 231 -21.51 23.60 6.22
CA ALA A 231 -22.42 24.75 6.31
C ALA A 231 -21.66 26.07 6.52
N ASP A 232 -20.53 26.02 7.22
CA ASP A 232 -19.77 27.19 7.68
C ASP A 232 -18.63 27.57 6.75
N LEU A 233 -18.50 26.90 5.59
CA LEU A 233 -17.45 27.20 4.62
C LEU A 233 -17.59 28.63 4.07
N ALA A 234 -16.53 29.41 4.26
CA ALA A 234 -16.40 30.75 3.70
C ALA A 234 -16.20 30.70 2.16
N LEU A 235 -16.31 31.83 1.50
CA LEU A 235 -16.15 31.94 0.04
C LEU A 235 -14.76 31.46 -0.44
N SER A 236 -13.68 31.88 0.24
CA SER A 236 -12.33 31.46 -0.08
C SER A 236 -12.13 29.94 0.06
N GLU A 237 -12.62 29.36 1.18
CA GLU A 237 -12.52 27.94 1.46
C GLU A 237 -13.35 27.10 0.47
N SER A 238 -14.56 27.57 0.16
CA SER A 238 -15.42 26.97 -0.87
C SER A 238 -14.78 26.95 -2.25
N ALA A 239 -14.08 28.03 -2.62
CA ALA A 239 -13.36 28.11 -3.88
C ALA A 239 -12.14 27.18 -3.93
N ILE A 240 -11.46 26.95 -2.80
CA ILE A 240 -10.38 25.97 -2.67
C ILE A 240 -10.92 24.55 -2.90
N LEU A 241 -11.96 24.16 -2.16
CA LEU A 241 -12.53 22.82 -2.28
C LEU A 241 -13.12 22.55 -3.67
N ALA A 242 -13.85 23.50 -4.26
CA ALA A 242 -14.33 23.38 -5.63
C ALA A 242 -13.17 23.29 -6.64
N GLY A 243 -12.07 23.99 -6.38
CA GLY A 243 -10.86 23.94 -7.17
C GLY A 243 -10.17 22.59 -7.17
N SER A 244 -10.14 21.93 -6.01
CA SER A 244 -9.49 20.62 -5.82
C SER A 244 -10.16 19.50 -6.63
N LEU A 245 -11.47 19.57 -6.90
CA LEU A 245 -12.22 18.55 -7.65
C LEU A 245 -11.64 18.23 -9.03
N LYS A 246 -10.91 19.17 -9.64
CA LYS A 246 -10.26 18.96 -10.94
C LYS A 246 -9.12 17.94 -10.88
N ALA A 247 -8.31 17.98 -9.83
CA ALA A 247 -7.20 17.07 -9.58
C ALA A 247 -6.88 17.07 -8.06
N PRO A 248 -7.62 16.29 -7.26
CA PRO A 248 -7.61 16.39 -5.80
C PRO A 248 -6.24 16.13 -5.16
N SER A 249 -5.46 15.22 -5.73
CA SER A 249 -4.10 14.94 -5.26
C SER A 249 -3.10 16.06 -5.59
N TYR A 250 -3.43 16.96 -6.51
CA TYR A 250 -2.55 18.06 -6.92
C TYR A 250 -2.99 19.42 -6.37
N TYR A 251 -4.30 19.71 -6.36
CA TYR A 251 -4.85 21.00 -5.91
C TYR A 251 -5.32 20.99 -4.46
N ASN A 252 -4.60 20.31 -3.57
CA ASN A 252 -4.90 20.37 -2.15
C ASN A 252 -3.91 21.27 -1.40
N PRO A 253 -4.37 22.03 -0.39
CA PRO A 253 -3.55 23.05 0.26
C PRO A 253 -2.46 22.51 1.19
N ILE A 254 -2.49 21.22 1.55
CA ILE A 254 -1.48 20.58 2.40
C ILE A 254 -0.24 20.25 1.56
N ASP A 255 -0.45 19.57 0.41
CA ASP A 255 0.66 19.06 -0.40
C ASP A 255 1.17 20.09 -1.42
N ASN A 256 0.30 21.00 -1.90
CA ASN A 256 0.65 21.96 -2.95
C ASN A 256 -0.06 23.30 -2.79
N TYR A 257 0.39 24.08 -1.83
CA TYR A 257 -0.20 25.37 -1.46
C TYR A 257 -0.30 26.34 -2.63
N ASP A 258 0.80 26.59 -3.36
CA ASP A 258 0.83 27.55 -4.46
C ASP A 258 -0.11 27.19 -5.61
N ALA A 259 -0.16 25.91 -5.97
CA ALA A 259 -1.09 25.45 -7.00
C ALA A 259 -2.54 25.62 -6.56
N THR A 260 -2.83 25.41 -5.27
CA THR A 260 -4.16 25.60 -4.69
C THR A 260 -4.58 27.07 -4.71
N ILE A 261 -3.71 28.01 -4.35
CA ILE A 261 -3.99 29.45 -4.41
C ILE A 261 -4.31 29.88 -5.85
N ASN A 262 -3.49 29.48 -6.82
CA ASN A 262 -3.73 29.81 -8.23
C ASN A 262 -5.06 29.21 -8.74
N ARG A 263 -5.41 28.03 -8.24
CA ARG A 263 -6.67 27.37 -8.59
C ARG A 263 -7.87 28.06 -7.93
N ARG A 264 -7.75 28.50 -6.66
CA ARG A 264 -8.74 29.33 -5.95
C ARG A 264 -9.11 30.56 -6.77
N ALA A 265 -8.10 31.34 -7.20
CA ALA A 265 -8.30 32.53 -8.02
C ALA A 265 -9.08 32.21 -9.32
N THR A 266 -8.78 31.06 -9.96
CA THR A 266 -9.53 30.60 -11.14
C THR A 266 -11.01 30.36 -10.82
N VAL A 267 -11.33 29.71 -9.69
CA VAL A 267 -12.70 29.43 -9.27
C VAL A 267 -13.44 30.72 -8.97
N LEU A 268 -12.86 31.64 -8.19
CA LEU A 268 -13.47 32.94 -7.87
C LEU A 268 -13.79 33.73 -9.13
N ASN A 269 -12.87 33.78 -10.11
CA ASN A 269 -13.12 34.43 -11.38
C ASN A 269 -14.26 33.78 -12.19
N LEU A 270 -14.43 32.46 -12.10
CA LEU A 270 -15.58 31.77 -12.72
C LEU A 270 -16.90 32.11 -11.99
N MET A 271 -16.89 32.23 -10.67
CA MET A 271 -18.04 32.66 -9.91
C MET A 271 -18.49 34.08 -10.25
N VAL A 272 -17.55 35.02 -10.39
CA VAL A 272 -17.85 36.39 -10.87
C VAL A 272 -18.45 36.36 -12.28
N LYS A 273 -17.79 35.62 -13.20
CA LYS A 273 -18.28 35.51 -14.60
C LYS A 273 -19.67 34.90 -14.72
N ASN A 274 -20.06 34.06 -13.77
CA ASN A 274 -21.37 33.43 -13.70
C ASN A 274 -22.37 34.22 -12.84
N GLY A 275 -22.02 35.44 -12.34
CA GLY A 275 -22.87 36.32 -11.56
C GLY A 275 -23.24 35.80 -10.19
N LYS A 276 -22.38 34.94 -9.59
CA LYS A 276 -22.60 34.35 -8.27
C LYS A 276 -22.04 35.19 -7.12
N ILE A 277 -21.00 35.95 -7.39
CA ILE A 277 -20.36 36.88 -6.46
C ILE A 277 -19.97 38.16 -7.19
N SER A 278 -19.71 39.25 -6.46
CA SER A 278 -19.15 40.47 -7.01
C SER A 278 -17.62 40.37 -7.22
N GLU A 279 -17.03 41.23 -8.04
CA GLU A 279 -15.58 41.36 -8.18
C GLU A 279 -14.92 41.74 -6.85
N GLN A 280 -15.58 42.57 -6.05
CA GLN A 280 -15.09 42.98 -4.73
C GLN A 280 -15.01 41.77 -3.78
N ASP A 281 -16.03 40.93 -3.72
CA ASP A 281 -16.02 39.70 -2.89
C ASP A 281 -14.93 38.73 -3.35
N ALA A 282 -14.73 38.59 -4.66
CA ALA A 282 -13.69 37.75 -5.22
C ALA A 282 -12.27 38.22 -4.84
N ASN A 283 -12.05 39.54 -4.87
CA ASN A 283 -10.76 40.12 -4.45
C ASN A 283 -10.49 39.89 -2.96
N ILE A 284 -11.47 40.16 -2.10
CA ILE A 284 -11.36 39.93 -0.66
C ILE A 284 -11.07 38.42 -0.39
N ALA A 285 -11.80 37.51 -1.04
CA ALA A 285 -11.59 36.07 -0.87
C ALA A 285 -10.25 35.61 -1.44
N SER A 286 -9.73 36.24 -2.48
CA SER A 286 -8.42 35.93 -3.08
C SER A 286 -7.26 36.35 -2.18
N GLU A 287 -7.41 37.44 -1.42
CA GLU A 287 -6.39 37.96 -0.50
C GLU A 287 -6.46 37.33 0.89
N SER A 288 -7.59 36.63 1.23
CA SER A 288 -7.74 36.02 2.53
C SER A 288 -6.72 34.90 2.77
N GLU A 289 -6.12 34.92 3.95
CA GLU A 289 -5.20 33.89 4.41
C GLU A 289 -5.93 32.55 4.59
N ILE A 290 -5.28 31.44 4.23
CA ILE A 290 -5.81 30.09 4.42
C ILE A 290 -5.31 29.59 5.78
N SER A 291 -6.20 29.47 6.73
CA SER A 291 -5.92 28.81 8.00
C SER A 291 -6.27 27.32 7.87
N LEU A 292 -5.25 26.48 7.80
CA LEU A 292 -5.44 25.02 7.79
C LEU A 292 -5.57 24.53 9.24
N VAL A 293 -6.70 23.93 9.56
CA VAL A 293 -6.99 23.37 10.87
C VAL A 293 -7.57 21.98 10.68
N ASP A 294 -6.77 20.96 11.03
CA ASP A 294 -7.21 19.57 10.95
C ASP A 294 -7.95 19.18 12.23
N ASN A 295 -9.27 19.35 12.24
CA ASN A 295 -10.17 18.83 13.26
C ASN A 295 -10.83 17.51 12.81
N TYR A 296 -10.22 16.85 11.85
CA TYR A 296 -10.67 15.56 11.40
C TYR A 296 -10.39 14.53 12.51
N VAL A 297 -11.41 14.20 13.28
CA VAL A 297 -11.38 13.06 14.19
C VAL A 297 -11.52 11.82 13.32
N ALA A 298 -10.44 11.07 13.17
CA ALA A 298 -10.49 9.75 12.56
C ALA A 298 -11.65 8.98 13.24
N ASN A 299 -12.60 8.51 12.44
CA ASN A 299 -13.76 7.80 12.97
C ASN A 299 -13.25 6.68 13.88
N SER A 300 -13.82 6.56 15.09
CA SER A 300 -13.54 5.47 16.04
C SER A 300 -13.70 4.06 15.45
N ARG A 301 -14.26 3.95 14.24
CA ARG A 301 -14.40 2.71 13.47
C ARG A 301 -13.20 2.35 12.58
N TYR A 302 -12.24 3.26 12.29
CA TYR A 302 -10.94 2.94 11.68
C TYR A 302 -9.97 2.47 12.77
N ARG A 303 -10.33 1.38 13.38
CA ARG A 303 -9.83 0.95 14.70
C ARG A 303 -8.37 0.52 14.68
N TYR A 304 -7.92 -0.11 13.59
CA TYR A 304 -6.58 -0.70 13.42
C TYR A 304 -5.89 -0.12 12.18
N PRO A 305 -5.33 1.10 12.26
CA PRO A 305 -4.91 1.85 11.08
C PRO A 305 -3.90 1.14 10.20
N TYR A 306 -2.82 0.57 10.77
CA TYR A 306 -1.81 -0.16 10.00
C TYR A 306 -2.38 -1.40 9.31
N TYR A 307 -3.30 -2.10 9.97
CA TYR A 307 -3.94 -3.27 9.40
C TYR A 307 -4.88 -2.88 8.25
N PHE A 308 -5.71 -1.88 8.47
CA PHE A 308 -6.69 -1.44 7.47
C PHE A 308 -6.01 -0.81 6.25
N ASP A 309 -4.93 -0.05 6.44
CA ASP A 309 -4.10 0.45 5.34
C ASP A 309 -3.48 -0.70 4.53
N ALA A 310 -3.02 -1.76 5.18
CA ALA A 310 -2.49 -2.93 4.51
C ALA A 310 -3.57 -3.69 3.72
N VAL A 311 -4.79 -3.80 4.25
CA VAL A 311 -5.97 -4.35 3.54
C VAL A 311 -6.27 -3.53 2.28
N ILE A 312 -6.33 -2.20 2.37
CA ILE A 312 -6.55 -1.32 1.22
C ILE A 312 -5.45 -1.50 0.18
N ASN A 313 -4.18 -1.56 0.62
CA ASN A 313 -3.03 -1.77 -0.27
C ASN A 313 -3.14 -3.10 -1.01
N GLU A 314 -3.41 -4.19 -0.30
CA GLU A 314 -3.57 -5.50 -0.91
C GLU A 314 -4.70 -5.52 -1.94
N ILE A 315 -5.85 -4.94 -1.61
CA ILE A 315 -7.02 -4.91 -2.49
C ILE A 315 -6.72 -4.11 -3.77
N THR A 316 -6.12 -2.94 -3.64
CA THR A 316 -5.85 -2.07 -4.77
C THR A 316 -4.75 -2.62 -5.70
N GLN A 317 -3.75 -3.31 -5.14
CA GLN A 317 -2.63 -3.85 -5.90
C GLN A 317 -2.93 -5.21 -6.53
N ASN A 318 -3.65 -6.10 -5.82
CA ASN A 318 -3.78 -7.50 -6.22
C ASN A 318 -5.13 -7.85 -6.86
N TYR A 319 -6.21 -7.12 -6.54
CA TYR A 319 -7.55 -7.48 -7.01
C TYR A 319 -8.14 -6.45 -7.98
N GLY A 320 -7.41 -5.39 -8.32
CA GLY A 320 -7.83 -4.38 -9.29
C GLY A 320 -9.05 -3.54 -8.86
N ILE A 321 -9.43 -3.60 -7.58
CA ILE A 321 -10.48 -2.77 -7.00
C ILE A 321 -9.84 -1.44 -6.63
N LYS A 322 -10.41 -0.34 -7.11
CA LYS A 322 -9.89 0.99 -6.85
C LYS A 322 -10.21 1.45 -5.45
N GLU A 323 -9.33 2.28 -4.91
CA GLU A 323 -9.49 2.86 -3.59
C GLU A 323 -10.82 3.63 -3.45
N GLU A 324 -11.20 4.40 -4.49
CA GLU A 324 -12.49 5.09 -4.53
C GLU A 324 -13.68 4.15 -4.40
N ASP A 325 -13.62 2.98 -5.03
CA ASP A 325 -14.67 1.96 -4.95
C ASP A 325 -14.78 1.38 -3.54
N LEU A 326 -13.63 1.17 -2.88
CA LEU A 326 -13.60 0.67 -1.49
C LEU A 326 -14.33 1.60 -0.52
N PHE A 327 -14.26 2.91 -0.74
CA PHE A 327 -14.94 3.86 0.15
C PHE A 327 -16.42 4.08 -0.20
N ASN A 328 -16.84 3.79 -1.45
CA ASN A 328 -18.13 4.24 -1.95
C ASN A 328 -19.12 3.13 -2.29
N LYS A 329 -18.70 1.85 -2.31
CA LYS A 329 -19.56 0.75 -2.78
C LYS A 329 -20.06 -0.21 -1.69
N GLY A 330 -19.77 0.07 -0.41
CA GLY A 330 -20.29 -0.70 0.70
C GLY A 330 -19.87 -2.17 0.68
N TYR A 331 -18.58 -2.45 0.47
CA TYR A 331 -18.05 -3.81 0.49
C TYR A 331 -18.03 -4.41 1.90
N ARG A 332 -18.13 -5.72 1.97
CA ARG A 332 -17.83 -6.52 3.16
C ARG A 332 -16.52 -7.25 2.92
N ILE A 333 -15.48 -6.88 3.65
CA ILE A 333 -14.13 -7.38 3.48
C ILE A 333 -13.81 -8.30 4.66
N TYR A 334 -13.65 -9.58 4.39
CA TYR A 334 -13.25 -10.58 5.37
C TYR A 334 -11.74 -10.72 5.35
N THR A 335 -11.13 -10.77 6.54
CA THR A 335 -9.69 -10.76 6.71
C THR A 335 -9.22 -11.87 7.65
N GLY A 336 -7.90 -12.01 7.78
CA GLY A 336 -7.27 -12.83 8.81
C GLY A 336 -7.06 -12.14 10.16
N LEU A 337 -7.56 -10.91 10.33
CA LEU A 337 -7.37 -10.13 11.55
C LEU A 337 -7.86 -10.87 12.79
N ASN A 338 -7.02 -10.95 13.81
CA ASN A 338 -7.42 -11.26 15.17
C ASN A 338 -7.39 -9.96 15.99
N GLN A 339 -8.56 -9.44 16.35
CA GLN A 339 -8.68 -8.12 16.99
C GLN A 339 -7.96 -8.04 18.34
N LYS A 340 -7.89 -9.16 19.10
CA LYS A 340 -7.22 -9.19 20.40
C LYS A 340 -5.70 -9.15 20.24
N LEU A 341 -5.17 -9.97 19.32
CA LEU A 341 -3.74 -9.97 19.01
C LEU A 341 -3.27 -8.63 18.43
N GLN A 342 -4.10 -8.01 17.59
CA GLN A 342 -3.80 -6.68 17.05
C GLN A 342 -3.74 -5.62 18.15
N ALA A 343 -4.69 -5.65 19.08
CA ALA A 343 -4.71 -4.70 20.21
C ALA A 343 -3.48 -4.87 21.11
N ASP A 344 -3.08 -6.10 21.44
CA ASP A 344 -1.89 -6.38 22.25
C ASP A 344 -0.59 -5.91 21.55
N MET A 345 -0.51 -6.14 20.23
CA MET A 345 0.64 -5.67 19.44
C MET A 345 0.69 -4.13 19.43
N GLU A 346 -0.43 -3.45 19.20
CA GLU A 346 -0.48 -1.97 19.23
C GLU A 346 -0.15 -1.40 20.62
N GLU A 347 -0.61 -2.04 21.69
CA GLU A 347 -0.25 -1.66 23.08
C GLU A 347 1.25 -1.75 23.31
N THR A 348 1.87 -2.86 22.91
CA THR A 348 3.32 -3.07 23.04
C THR A 348 4.10 -2.01 22.23
N PHE A 349 3.70 -1.74 20.99
CA PHE A 349 4.33 -0.75 20.12
C PHE A 349 4.08 0.71 20.54
N GLY A 350 3.06 0.95 21.35
CA GLY A 350 2.79 2.23 22.00
C GLY A 350 3.72 2.55 23.19
N ASN A 351 4.47 1.56 23.69
CA ASN A 351 5.42 1.78 24.77
C ASN A 351 6.72 2.41 24.27
N THR A 352 6.76 3.74 24.31
CA THR A 352 7.88 4.55 23.77
C THR A 352 9.20 4.35 24.50
N GLN A 353 9.24 3.66 25.65
CA GLN A 353 10.46 3.33 26.41
C GLN A 353 11.23 2.15 25.78
N LEU A 354 10.57 1.36 24.95
CA LEU A 354 11.17 0.22 24.26
C LEU A 354 12.02 0.62 23.04
N TYR A 355 12.04 1.91 22.70
CA TYR A 355 12.76 2.40 21.52
C TYR A 355 14.04 3.09 21.91
N PRO A 356 15.20 2.60 21.44
CA PRO A 356 16.46 3.33 21.56
C PRO A 356 16.36 4.76 21.01
N THR A 357 17.01 5.67 21.69
CA THR A 357 17.03 7.10 21.33
C THR A 357 18.45 7.48 20.96
N TYR A 358 18.64 8.12 19.82
CA TYR A 358 19.90 8.65 19.37
C TYR A 358 20.26 9.94 20.15
N ASP A 359 21.52 10.40 20.09
CA ASP A 359 22.02 11.53 20.86
C ASP A 359 21.25 12.84 20.63
N ASP A 360 20.68 13.05 19.44
CA ASP A 360 19.86 14.20 19.09
C ASP A 360 18.38 14.10 19.52
N GLY A 361 18.01 13.02 20.21
CA GLY A 361 16.64 12.74 20.64
C GLY A 361 15.79 11.97 19.65
N THR A 362 16.32 11.63 18.47
CA THR A 362 15.61 10.83 17.47
C THR A 362 15.44 9.39 17.96
N LYS A 363 14.20 8.91 18.01
CA LYS A 363 13.89 7.53 18.43
C LYS A 363 13.87 6.59 17.25
N ALA A 364 14.33 5.36 17.46
CA ALA A 364 14.22 4.27 16.51
C ALA A 364 12.76 4.01 16.08
N GLN A 365 12.58 3.41 14.93
CA GLN A 365 11.33 2.83 14.43
C GLN A 365 11.36 1.32 14.63
N ALA A 366 10.16 0.72 14.71
CA ALA A 366 10.03 -0.72 14.66
C ALA A 366 8.78 -1.10 13.85
N ALA A 367 8.75 -2.30 13.33
CA ALA A 367 7.59 -2.86 12.65
C ALA A 367 7.51 -4.37 12.90
N SER A 368 6.31 -4.89 13.01
CA SER A 368 6.09 -6.33 13.23
C SER A 368 4.84 -6.82 12.53
N ILE A 369 4.82 -8.13 12.32
CA ILE A 369 3.72 -8.87 11.74
C ILE A 369 3.58 -10.24 12.39
N ALA A 370 2.37 -10.61 12.76
CA ALA A 370 2.00 -11.94 13.24
C ALA A 370 1.16 -12.64 12.17
N MET A 371 1.49 -13.91 11.86
CA MET A 371 0.90 -14.66 10.74
C MET A 371 0.57 -16.09 11.16
N GLU A 372 -0.59 -16.60 10.72
CA GLU A 372 -0.97 -18.00 10.88
C GLU A 372 -0.20 -18.88 9.87
N PRO A 373 0.58 -19.86 10.33
CA PRO A 373 1.49 -20.60 9.45
C PRO A 373 0.81 -21.44 8.37
N GLN A 374 -0.37 -21.98 8.66
CA GLN A 374 -1.10 -22.89 7.78
C GLN A 374 -1.75 -22.17 6.60
N THR A 375 -2.20 -20.93 6.82
CA THR A 375 -2.99 -20.18 5.85
C THR A 375 -2.27 -18.97 5.27
N GLY A 376 -1.25 -18.45 5.96
CA GLY A 376 -0.62 -17.18 5.64
C GLY A 376 -1.49 -15.96 6.00
N ASN A 377 -2.61 -16.15 6.69
CA ASN A 377 -3.43 -15.05 7.15
C ASN A 377 -2.63 -14.18 8.15
N VAL A 378 -2.61 -12.89 7.91
CA VAL A 378 -2.03 -11.93 8.85
C VAL A 378 -3.01 -11.72 9.98
N LEU A 379 -2.58 -12.07 11.19
CA LEU A 379 -3.38 -11.96 12.42
C LEU A 379 -3.29 -10.57 13.03
N ALA A 380 -2.10 -9.97 12.99
CA ALA A 380 -1.81 -8.63 13.50
C ALA A 380 -0.64 -8.00 12.74
N VAL A 381 -0.63 -6.67 12.64
CA VAL A 381 0.47 -5.91 12.04
C VAL A 381 0.60 -4.51 12.63
N VAL A 382 1.83 -4.07 12.88
CA VAL A 382 2.18 -2.69 13.20
C VAL A 382 3.33 -2.25 12.30
N GLY A 383 3.14 -1.17 11.56
CA GLY A 383 4.08 -0.69 10.55
C GLY A 383 4.98 0.47 11.01
N GLY A 384 4.97 0.80 12.29
CA GLY A 384 5.81 1.86 12.85
C GLY A 384 5.53 2.09 14.34
N ARG A 385 6.38 2.87 14.99
CA ARG A 385 6.18 3.30 16.39
C ARG A 385 4.86 4.08 16.53
N ILE A 386 4.12 3.82 17.61
CA ILE A 386 2.86 4.49 17.90
C ILE A 386 3.13 5.60 18.95
N ASP A 387 3.28 6.84 18.49
CA ASP A 387 3.61 8.00 19.34
C ASP A 387 2.38 8.71 19.91
N GLY A 388 1.43 7.96 20.50
CA GLY A 388 0.22 8.47 21.12
C GLY A 388 -1.06 8.25 20.31
N VAL A 389 -2.21 8.48 20.96
CA VAL A 389 -3.54 8.23 20.37
C VAL A 389 -3.77 9.19 19.18
N GLY A 390 -4.09 8.64 18.02
CA GLY A 390 -4.54 9.38 16.83
C GLY A 390 -3.43 9.92 15.92
N LYS A 391 -2.16 9.57 16.11
CA LYS A 391 -1.05 10.05 15.25
C LYS A 391 -0.69 9.15 14.07
N HIS A 392 -1.57 8.25 13.67
CA HIS A 392 -1.36 7.49 12.44
C HIS A 392 -1.69 8.37 11.22
N THR A 393 -0.73 8.50 10.31
CA THR A 393 -1.01 9.13 9.01
C THR A 393 -1.77 8.12 8.14
N PHE A 394 -2.97 8.46 7.74
CA PHE A 394 -3.77 7.64 6.85
C PHE A 394 -3.00 7.32 5.57
N ARG A 395 -2.93 6.05 5.20
CA ARG A 395 -2.12 5.55 4.07
C ARG A 395 -0.63 5.86 4.21
N GLY A 396 -0.17 6.07 5.45
CA GLY A 396 1.23 6.28 5.76
C GLY A 396 2.09 5.05 5.45
N PHE A 397 3.40 5.23 5.48
CA PHE A 397 4.35 4.16 5.18
C PHE A 397 4.28 3.04 6.22
N ASN A 398 3.90 1.85 5.79
CA ASN A 398 3.83 0.64 6.62
C ASN A 398 5.12 -0.17 6.45
N ARG A 399 6.02 -0.07 7.43
CA ARG A 399 7.34 -0.75 7.38
C ARG A 399 7.22 -2.27 7.40
N ALA A 400 6.16 -2.81 7.97
CA ALA A 400 5.96 -4.27 8.00
C ALA A 400 5.70 -4.87 6.61
N THR A 401 5.13 -4.10 5.68
CA THR A 401 4.72 -4.59 4.35
C THR A 401 5.43 -3.92 3.18
N GLN A 402 5.87 -2.66 3.33
CA GLN A 402 6.40 -1.85 2.23
C GLN A 402 7.92 -1.63 2.30
N MET A 403 8.49 -1.68 3.50
CA MET A 403 9.95 -1.52 3.68
C MET A 403 10.70 -2.72 3.13
N LYS A 404 11.90 -2.45 2.63
CA LYS A 404 12.85 -3.47 2.14
C LYS A 404 14.23 -3.17 2.72
N VAL A 405 14.66 -4.00 3.65
CA VAL A 405 15.98 -3.89 4.31
C VAL A 405 16.65 -5.26 4.41
N GLN A 406 17.93 -5.28 4.68
CA GLN A 406 18.68 -6.53 4.77
C GLN A 406 18.25 -7.33 6.02
N PRO A 407 17.95 -8.65 5.87
CA PRO A 407 17.49 -9.49 6.96
C PRO A 407 18.61 -9.94 7.93
N GLY A 408 19.87 -9.72 7.57
CA GLY A 408 20.98 -10.21 8.35
C GLY A 408 20.92 -11.71 8.59
N SER A 409 21.37 -12.14 9.76
CA SER A 409 21.44 -13.56 10.14
C SER A 409 20.12 -14.32 10.21
N THR A 410 18.96 -13.63 10.14
CA THR A 410 17.67 -14.33 10.00
C THR A 410 17.54 -15.06 8.66
N PHE A 411 18.43 -14.79 7.74
CA PHE A 411 18.47 -15.40 6.41
C PHE A 411 19.20 -16.75 6.38
N LYS A 412 20.07 -17.03 7.35
CA LYS A 412 20.87 -18.29 7.43
C LYS A 412 20.03 -19.56 7.33
N PRO A 413 18.89 -19.69 8.03
CA PRO A 413 18.03 -20.86 7.88
C PRO A 413 17.51 -21.06 6.46
N LEU A 414 17.25 -19.97 5.74
CA LEU A 414 16.64 -19.99 4.40
C LEU A 414 17.67 -20.31 3.32
N ALA A 415 18.83 -19.65 3.35
CA ALA A 415 19.84 -19.73 2.29
C ALA A 415 20.80 -20.91 2.47
N VAL A 416 21.01 -21.37 3.71
CA VAL A 416 22.10 -22.30 4.03
C VAL A 416 21.59 -23.58 4.72
N TYR A 417 21.06 -23.46 5.92
CA TYR A 417 20.87 -24.63 6.78
C TYR A 417 19.75 -25.57 6.32
N THR A 418 18.66 -25.05 5.70
CA THR A 418 17.63 -25.90 5.11
C THR A 418 18.19 -26.73 3.97
N LEU A 419 18.98 -26.11 3.10
CA LEU A 419 19.67 -26.81 1.99
C LEU A 419 20.64 -27.85 2.53
N ALA A 420 21.42 -27.54 3.57
CA ALA A 420 22.33 -28.50 4.18
C ALA A 420 21.60 -29.74 4.71
N LEU A 421 20.48 -29.57 5.41
CA LEU A 421 19.67 -30.69 5.91
C LEU A 421 19.09 -31.54 4.76
N GLU A 422 18.73 -30.93 3.62
CA GLU A 422 18.28 -31.64 2.43
C GLU A 422 19.40 -32.46 1.75
N GLU A 423 20.64 -31.95 1.81
CA GLU A 423 21.84 -32.62 1.26
C GLU A 423 22.43 -33.66 2.24
N GLY A 424 21.73 -33.95 3.36
CA GLY A 424 22.07 -35.02 4.29
C GLY A 424 22.94 -34.62 5.48
N TYR A 425 23.19 -33.33 5.69
CA TYR A 425 23.76 -32.88 6.96
C TYR A 425 22.76 -33.08 8.07
N GLU A 426 23.27 -33.31 9.28
CA GLU A 426 22.48 -33.50 10.50
C GLU A 426 22.73 -32.34 11.48
N PRO A 427 21.83 -32.06 12.44
CA PRO A 427 22.00 -30.98 13.40
C PRO A 427 23.34 -31.00 14.15
N ASN A 428 23.93 -32.17 14.37
CA ASN A 428 25.23 -32.37 15.00
C ASN A 428 26.42 -32.45 14.02
N SER A 429 26.19 -32.26 12.71
CA SER A 429 27.28 -32.24 11.71
C SER A 429 28.30 -31.16 12.07
N THR A 430 29.59 -31.50 11.91
CA THR A 430 30.70 -30.57 12.19
C THR A 430 30.90 -29.62 11.00
N LEU A 431 30.94 -28.32 11.29
CA LEU A 431 31.26 -27.26 10.35
C LEU A 431 32.59 -26.62 10.68
N VAL A 432 33.21 -26.04 9.67
CA VAL A 432 34.50 -25.33 9.82
C VAL A 432 34.24 -23.89 10.25
N ASP A 433 34.81 -23.46 11.33
CA ASP A 433 34.76 -22.11 11.89
C ASP A 433 36.17 -21.51 11.91
N GLU A 434 36.64 -21.13 10.72
CA GLU A 434 37.97 -20.53 10.50
C GLU A 434 37.84 -19.26 9.66
N LYS A 435 38.75 -18.32 9.85
CA LYS A 435 38.87 -17.15 8.97
C LYS A 435 39.34 -17.57 7.58
N ARG A 436 38.50 -17.45 6.56
CA ARG A 436 38.78 -17.84 5.16
C ARG A 436 38.34 -16.73 4.23
N SER A 437 39.07 -16.58 3.12
CA SER A 437 38.73 -15.68 2.02
C SER A 437 38.15 -16.45 0.84
N TYR A 438 37.09 -15.97 0.22
CA TYR A 438 36.36 -16.62 -0.85
C TYR A 438 36.33 -15.75 -2.11
N GLY A 439 36.42 -16.42 -3.25
CA GLY A 439 36.32 -15.80 -4.58
C GLY A 439 37.45 -14.82 -4.94
N PRO A 440 37.39 -14.23 -6.15
CA PRO A 440 38.37 -13.26 -6.62
C PRO A 440 38.48 -12.00 -5.77
N GLU A 441 37.37 -11.58 -5.21
CA GLU A 441 37.22 -10.37 -4.38
C GLU A 441 37.68 -10.56 -2.92
N LYS A 442 38.14 -11.80 -2.61
CA LYS A 442 38.60 -12.17 -1.26
C LYS A 442 37.61 -11.85 -0.15
N TYR A 443 36.31 -12.09 -0.40
CA TYR A 443 35.28 -11.95 0.64
C TYR A 443 35.64 -12.77 1.87
N THR A 444 35.82 -12.13 3.02
CA THR A 444 36.32 -12.74 4.26
C THR A 444 35.31 -12.48 5.39
N PRO A 445 34.32 -13.38 5.61
CA PRO A 445 33.36 -13.21 6.68
C PRO A 445 34.02 -13.37 8.05
N GLU A 446 33.68 -12.51 9.01
CA GLU A 446 34.11 -12.60 10.39
C GLU A 446 32.91 -12.91 11.31
N ASN A 447 33.16 -13.68 12.37
CA ASN A 447 32.17 -13.88 13.42
C ASN A 447 31.97 -12.57 14.20
N TRP A 448 30.78 -12.34 14.71
CA TRP A 448 30.40 -11.10 15.41
C TRP A 448 31.28 -10.75 16.64
N ASN A 449 32.00 -11.74 17.21
CA ASN A 449 32.94 -11.57 18.33
C ASN A 449 34.41 -11.61 17.88
N HIS A 450 34.69 -11.61 16.57
CA HIS A 450 36.04 -11.72 15.98
C HIS A 450 36.84 -12.95 16.38
N GLN A 451 36.17 -14.02 16.85
CA GLN A 451 36.81 -15.28 17.29
C GLN A 451 36.32 -16.46 16.45
N ASN A 452 37.20 -17.39 16.22
CA ASN A 452 36.92 -18.66 15.55
C ASN A 452 37.28 -19.83 16.47
N LYS A 453 36.47 -20.90 16.42
CA LYS A 453 36.65 -22.11 17.28
C LYS A 453 37.32 -23.27 16.56
N GLY A 454 37.67 -23.10 15.26
CA GLY A 454 38.17 -24.17 14.39
C GLY A 454 37.03 -25.03 13.84
N THR A 455 36.26 -25.65 14.71
CA THR A 455 35.08 -26.45 14.34
C THR A 455 33.95 -26.27 15.35
N VAL A 456 32.72 -26.31 14.84
CA VAL A 456 31.49 -26.22 15.65
C VAL A 456 30.44 -27.19 15.11
N THR A 457 29.43 -27.55 15.89
CA THR A 457 28.28 -28.27 15.35
C THR A 457 27.39 -27.31 14.54
N MET A 458 26.61 -27.85 13.60
CA MET A 458 25.66 -27.06 12.83
C MET A 458 24.63 -26.37 13.72
N THR A 459 24.15 -27.05 14.77
CA THR A 459 23.27 -26.49 15.80
C THR A 459 23.93 -25.34 16.55
N GLU A 460 25.17 -25.48 17.00
CA GLU A 460 25.89 -24.40 17.68
C GLU A 460 26.10 -23.19 16.76
N ALA A 461 26.48 -23.43 15.50
CA ALA A 461 26.65 -22.37 14.51
C ALA A 461 25.38 -21.57 14.28
N LEU A 462 24.23 -22.25 14.21
CA LEU A 462 22.93 -21.60 14.06
C LEU A 462 22.47 -20.88 15.35
N SER A 463 22.57 -21.55 16.50
CA SER A 463 22.14 -21.05 17.80
C SER A 463 22.85 -19.77 18.21
N LEU A 464 24.19 -19.74 18.03
CA LEU A 464 25.05 -18.60 18.33
C LEU A 464 25.29 -17.67 17.14
N SER A 465 24.64 -17.98 16.00
CA SER A 465 24.68 -17.14 14.81
C SER A 465 26.08 -16.90 14.21
N TRP A 466 27.00 -17.90 14.28
CA TRP A 466 28.34 -17.78 13.67
C TRP A 466 28.26 -17.52 12.18
N ASN A 467 29.07 -16.59 11.67
CA ASN A 467 29.08 -16.17 10.27
C ASN A 467 30.00 -17.07 9.43
N ALA A 468 31.23 -17.31 9.90
CA ALA A 468 32.22 -18.07 9.15
C ALA A 468 31.74 -19.49 8.78
N PRO A 469 31.15 -20.29 9.70
CA PRO A 469 30.66 -21.63 9.34
C PRO A 469 29.44 -21.60 8.41
N ALA A 470 28.59 -20.56 8.46
CA ALA A 470 27.47 -20.45 7.56
C ALA A 470 27.92 -20.18 6.11
N VAL A 471 28.89 -19.28 5.93
CA VAL A 471 29.45 -18.98 4.60
C VAL A 471 30.25 -20.15 4.07
N TRP A 472 31.07 -20.82 4.93
CA TRP A 472 31.78 -22.03 4.56
C TRP A 472 30.81 -23.12 4.06
N LEU A 473 29.72 -23.33 4.77
CA LEU A 473 28.74 -24.36 4.42
C LEU A 473 28.06 -24.04 3.07
N LEU A 474 27.66 -22.79 2.83
CA LEU A 474 27.09 -22.38 1.55
C LEU A 474 28.08 -22.57 0.39
N ASP A 475 29.38 -22.29 0.61
CA ASP A 475 30.42 -22.54 -0.39
C ASP A 475 30.53 -24.02 -0.74
N GLN A 476 30.45 -24.93 0.26
CA GLN A 476 30.46 -26.38 0.03
C GLN A 476 29.19 -26.88 -0.69
N LEU A 477 28.02 -26.32 -0.38
CA LEU A 477 26.74 -26.72 -0.97
C LEU A 477 26.56 -26.15 -2.39
N GLY A 478 27.19 -25.02 -2.66
CA GLY A 478 27.12 -24.29 -3.92
C GLY A 478 26.13 -23.12 -3.89
N LEU A 479 26.63 -21.93 -4.21
CA LEU A 479 25.90 -20.66 -4.18
C LEU A 479 24.56 -20.70 -4.97
N LYS A 480 24.58 -21.29 -6.17
CA LYS A 480 23.36 -21.41 -6.99
C LYS A 480 22.23 -22.15 -6.30
N LYS A 481 22.54 -23.27 -5.65
CA LYS A 481 21.54 -24.05 -4.90
C LYS A 481 20.98 -23.22 -3.73
N GLY A 482 21.83 -22.44 -3.05
CA GLY A 482 21.39 -21.52 -2.00
C GLY A 482 20.41 -20.47 -2.51
N ILE A 483 20.69 -19.85 -3.66
CA ILE A 483 19.80 -18.87 -4.31
C ILE A 483 18.48 -19.51 -4.74
N GLU A 484 18.52 -20.70 -5.36
CA GLU A 484 17.32 -21.45 -5.74
C GLU A 484 16.46 -21.79 -4.50
N LYS A 485 17.10 -22.15 -3.39
CA LYS A 485 16.39 -22.38 -2.13
C LYS A 485 15.72 -21.12 -1.60
N VAL A 486 16.37 -19.98 -1.64
CA VAL A 486 15.81 -18.67 -1.27
C VAL A 486 14.56 -18.35 -2.12
N HIS A 487 14.59 -18.64 -3.42
CA HIS A 487 13.42 -18.45 -4.28
C HIS A 487 12.26 -19.36 -3.88
N GLN A 488 12.53 -20.62 -3.47
CA GLN A 488 11.49 -21.52 -2.97
C GLN A 488 10.81 -20.98 -1.69
N PHE A 489 11.57 -20.27 -0.84
CA PHE A 489 11.01 -19.53 0.31
C PHE A 489 10.24 -18.27 -0.11
N GLY A 490 10.16 -17.96 -1.41
CA GLY A 490 9.38 -16.85 -1.96
C GLY A 490 10.06 -15.49 -1.88
N ILE A 491 11.37 -15.46 -1.69
CA ILE A 491 12.18 -14.25 -1.66
C ILE A 491 12.87 -14.09 -3.01
N SER A 492 12.75 -12.91 -3.61
CA SER A 492 13.37 -12.58 -4.90
C SER A 492 14.79 -12.05 -4.70
N THR A 493 15.71 -12.43 -5.58
CA THR A 493 17.07 -11.92 -5.64
C THR A 493 17.31 -11.15 -6.94
N VAL A 494 18.41 -10.42 -7.00
CA VAL A 494 18.92 -9.74 -8.19
C VAL A 494 20.33 -10.25 -8.52
N PRO A 495 20.89 -10.02 -9.72
CA PRO A 495 22.23 -10.50 -10.06
C PRO A 495 23.32 -10.09 -9.08
N ASP A 496 23.23 -8.91 -8.49
CA ASP A 496 24.19 -8.41 -7.49
C ASP A 496 24.16 -9.20 -6.16
N ASP A 497 23.14 -10.07 -5.95
CA ASP A 497 23.04 -10.95 -4.80
C ASP A 497 23.78 -12.28 -5.02
N GLU A 498 24.34 -12.53 -6.22
CA GLU A 498 25.02 -13.77 -6.57
C GLU A 498 26.44 -13.85 -5.98
N TYR A 499 26.54 -13.72 -4.65
CA TYR A 499 27.80 -13.89 -3.90
C TYR A 499 27.56 -14.55 -2.54
N LEU A 500 28.62 -15.08 -1.91
CA LEU A 500 28.49 -15.85 -0.66
C LEU A 500 27.94 -15.05 0.53
N GLY A 501 27.94 -13.71 0.46
CA GLY A 501 27.32 -12.85 1.49
C GLY A 501 25.81 -13.05 1.62
N ILE A 502 25.16 -13.65 0.63
CA ILE A 502 23.74 -14.05 0.73
C ILE A 502 23.50 -15.01 1.90
N ALA A 503 24.50 -15.82 2.28
CA ALA A 503 24.43 -16.66 3.48
C ALA A 503 24.12 -15.87 4.75
N LEU A 504 24.53 -14.62 4.81
CA LEU A 504 24.40 -13.71 5.94
C LEU A 504 23.27 -12.67 5.74
N GLY A 505 22.49 -12.81 4.67
CA GLY A 505 21.40 -11.89 4.33
C GLY A 505 21.84 -10.61 3.63
N GLY A 506 22.99 -10.64 2.96
CA GLY A 506 23.48 -9.55 2.12
C GLY A 506 22.66 -9.44 0.82
N LEU A 507 21.45 -8.89 0.91
CA LEU A 507 20.54 -8.68 -0.21
C LEU A 507 20.55 -7.22 -0.66
N THR A 508 20.70 -6.97 -1.95
CA THR A 508 20.69 -5.62 -2.55
C THR A 508 19.36 -4.90 -2.34
N LYS A 509 18.25 -5.59 -2.57
CA LYS A 509 16.90 -5.04 -2.37
C LYS A 509 16.37 -5.21 -0.95
N GLY A 510 16.90 -6.17 -0.20
CA GLY A 510 16.37 -6.52 1.12
C GLY A 510 14.99 -7.18 1.09
N VAL A 511 14.40 -7.31 2.26
CA VAL A 511 13.10 -7.97 2.53
C VAL A 511 12.27 -7.16 3.51
N SER A 512 10.97 -7.42 3.54
CA SER A 512 10.03 -6.88 4.54
C SER A 512 9.76 -7.91 5.66
N PRO A 513 9.27 -7.48 6.84
CA PRO A 513 8.74 -8.38 7.86
C PRO A 513 7.69 -9.36 7.32
N MET A 514 6.81 -8.93 6.43
CA MET A 514 5.81 -9.75 5.75
C MET A 514 6.44 -10.91 4.97
N GLU A 515 7.50 -10.64 4.20
CA GLU A 515 8.19 -11.69 3.44
C GLU A 515 8.92 -12.67 4.35
N MET A 516 9.57 -12.17 5.40
CA MET A 516 10.27 -13.02 6.36
C MET A 516 9.29 -13.89 7.17
N ALA A 517 8.19 -13.33 7.66
CA ALA A 517 7.15 -14.12 8.31
C ALA A 517 6.61 -15.21 7.39
N SER A 518 6.29 -14.86 6.12
CA SER A 518 5.83 -15.82 5.12
C SER A 518 6.86 -16.93 4.84
N ALA A 519 8.15 -16.61 4.78
CA ALA A 519 9.22 -17.61 4.61
C ALA A 519 9.30 -18.56 5.81
N TYR A 520 9.20 -18.04 7.03
CA TYR A 520 9.28 -18.84 8.25
C TYR A 520 8.03 -19.68 8.54
N THR A 521 6.88 -19.40 7.87
CA THR A 521 5.74 -20.33 7.93
C THR A 521 6.14 -21.74 7.49
N THR A 522 7.13 -21.87 6.62
CA THR A 522 7.68 -23.17 6.18
C THR A 522 8.06 -24.07 7.33
N PHE A 523 8.72 -23.53 8.34
CA PHE A 523 9.20 -24.33 9.48
C PHE A 523 8.07 -24.65 10.45
N ALA A 524 7.19 -23.68 10.71
CA ALA A 524 6.02 -23.87 11.57
C ALA A 524 4.95 -24.78 10.95
N ASN A 525 4.94 -24.91 9.61
CA ASN A 525 3.95 -25.66 8.83
C ASN A 525 4.57 -26.84 8.07
N LYS A 526 5.42 -27.61 8.73
CA LYS A 526 5.93 -28.92 8.24
C LYS A 526 6.53 -28.90 6.83
N GLY A 527 7.26 -27.85 6.51
CA GLY A 527 7.93 -27.67 5.22
C GLY A 527 7.08 -27.02 4.13
N VAL A 528 5.89 -26.57 4.45
CA VAL A 528 4.97 -25.89 3.53
C VAL A 528 4.92 -24.40 3.84
N ARG A 529 5.36 -23.58 2.89
CA ARG A 529 5.26 -22.12 2.98
C ARG A 529 3.84 -21.68 2.66
N ALA A 530 3.28 -20.79 3.46
CA ALA A 530 2.08 -20.06 3.16
C ALA A 530 2.42 -18.60 2.77
N LYS A 531 1.86 -18.14 1.65
CA LYS A 531 2.02 -16.74 1.22
C LYS A 531 1.17 -15.85 2.11
N GLY A 532 1.78 -14.83 2.71
CA GLY A 532 1.09 -13.88 3.56
C GLY A 532 -0.01 -13.13 2.82
N ARG A 533 -1.17 -12.93 3.47
CA ARG A 533 -2.34 -12.22 2.95
C ARG A 533 -3.16 -11.61 4.08
N PHE A 534 -3.78 -10.47 3.80
CA PHE A 534 -4.73 -9.83 4.71
C PHE A 534 -6.17 -10.24 4.37
N VAL A 535 -6.52 -10.27 3.09
CA VAL A 535 -7.90 -10.44 2.60
C VAL A 535 -8.18 -11.90 2.27
N THR A 536 -9.24 -12.45 2.87
CA THR A 536 -9.73 -13.80 2.60
C THR A 536 -10.93 -13.81 1.65
N LYS A 537 -11.80 -12.78 1.69
CA LYS A 537 -12.97 -12.68 0.82
C LYS A 537 -13.47 -11.24 0.73
N ILE A 538 -13.97 -10.83 -0.43
CA ILE A 538 -14.68 -9.56 -0.60
C ILE A 538 -16.05 -9.84 -1.20
N VAL A 539 -17.08 -9.27 -0.57
CA VAL A 539 -18.48 -9.35 -0.97
C VAL A 539 -18.99 -7.95 -1.25
N ASP A 540 -19.70 -7.74 -2.33
CA ASP A 540 -20.29 -6.45 -2.64
C ASP A 540 -21.57 -6.15 -1.83
N ALA A 541 -22.13 -4.97 -2.01
CA ALA A 541 -23.34 -4.54 -1.31
C ALA A 541 -24.57 -5.42 -1.61
N THR A 542 -24.59 -6.12 -2.76
CA THR A 542 -25.69 -7.01 -3.14
C THR A 542 -25.56 -8.41 -2.53
N GLY A 543 -24.41 -8.75 -1.96
CA GLY A 543 -24.10 -10.06 -1.42
C GLY A 543 -23.32 -10.97 -2.38
N ALA A 544 -22.94 -10.49 -3.58
CA ALA A 544 -22.14 -11.24 -4.53
C ALA A 544 -20.66 -11.28 -4.09
N VAL A 545 -20.06 -12.46 -4.13
CA VAL A 545 -18.62 -12.63 -3.87
C VAL A 545 -17.85 -12.16 -5.10
N ILE A 546 -17.04 -11.08 -4.93
CA ILE A 546 -16.22 -10.51 -6.00
C ILE A 546 -14.76 -10.91 -5.92
N VAL A 547 -14.30 -11.28 -4.72
CA VAL A 547 -12.99 -11.89 -4.49
C VAL A 547 -13.17 -13.06 -3.54
N ASP A 548 -12.77 -14.25 -3.96
CA ASP A 548 -12.67 -15.44 -3.13
C ASP A 548 -11.21 -15.86 -3.02
N ASN A 549 -10.62 -15.59 -1.87
CA ASN A 549 -9.26 -15.94 -1.51
C ASN A 549 -9.24 -16.81 -0.25
N THR A 550 -10.32 -17.58 -0.01
CA THR A 550 -10.44 -18.45 1.17
C THR A 550 -9.43 -19.59 1.14
N THR A 551 -9.09 -20.10 -0.05
CA THR A 551 -8.06 -21.12 -0.22
C THR A 551 -6.66 -20.50 -0.06
N PRO A 552 -5.81 -20.99 0.90
CA PRO A 552 -4.45 -20.49 1.08
C PRO A 552 -3.56 -20.74 -0.14
N GLN A 553 -2.72 -19.75 -0.47
CA GLN A 553 -1.66 -19.93 -1.46
C GLN A 553 -0.43 -20.52 -0.78
N THR A 554 -0.23 -21.82 -0.95
CA THR A 554 0.86 -22.56 -0.32
C THR A 554 1.78 -23.21 -1.35
N ASN A 555 3.04 -23.40 -1.00
CA ASN A 555 3.98 -24.23 -1.77
C ASN A 555 4.86 -25.05 -0.83
N LYS A 556 5.15 -26.29 -1.21
CA LYS A 556 6.07 -27.14 -0.49
C LYS A 556 7.51 -26.68 -0.80
N VAL A 557 8.22 -26.25 0.23
CA VAL A 557 9.62 -25.80 0.15
C VAL A 557 10.57 -26.92 0.49
N THR A 558 10.23 -27.71 1.51
CA THR A 558 11.06 -28.81 1.99
C THR A 558 10.22 -29.96 2.55
N SER A 559 10.85 -31.05 2.98
CA SER A 559 10.16 -32.16 3.64
C SER A 559 9.81 -31.81 5.10
N GLU A 560 8.81 -32.47 5.66
CA GLU A 560 8.46 -32.37 7.09
C GLU A 560 9.67 -32.70 7.98
N SER A 561 10.39 -33.78 7.67
CA SER A 561 11.58 -34.19 8.41
C SER A 561 12.68 -33.11 8.42
N VAL A 562 12.90 -32.40 7.32
CA VAL A 562 13.86 -31.28 7.26
C VAL A 562 13.35 -30.08 8.06
N ALA A 563 12.05 -29.76 7.97
CA ALA A 563 11.45 -28.71 8.77
C ALA A 563 11.52 -28.99 10.28
N ASP A 564 11.29 -30.24 10.68
CA ASP A 564 11.41 -30.70 12.08
C ASP A 564 12.86 -30.58 12.59
N LYS A 565 13.85 -31.04 11.80
CA LYS A 565 15.27 -30.87 12.14
C LYS A 565 15.64 -29.37 12.23
N MET A 566 15.16 -28.55 11.32
CA MET A 566 15.39 -27.10 11.38
C MET A 566 14.74 -26.50 12.63
N THR A 567 13.51 -26.87 12.94
CA THR A 567 12.80 -26.40 14.15
C THR A 567 13.53 -26.80 15.40
N SER A 568 14.04 -28.06 15.49
CA SER A 568 14.83 -28.51 16.64
C SER A 568 16.09 -27.67 16.87
N MET A 569 16.76 -27.24 15.78
CA MET A 569 17.89 -26.32 15.85
C MET A 569 17.47 -24.90 16.23
N LEU A 570 16.36 -24.38 15.65
CA LEU A 570 15.86 -23.04 15.91
C LEU A 570 15.30 -22.85 17.33
N LEU A 571 14.83 -23.92 17.99
CA LEU A 571 14.47 -23.93 19.42
C LEU A 571 15.64 -23.55 20.30
N THR A 572 16.87 -23.92 19.93
CA THR A 572 18.06 -23.61 20.72
C THR A 572 18.44 -22.13 20.74
N VAL A 573 17.94 -21.35 19.77
CA VAL A 573 18.26 -19.90 19.67
C VAL A 573 17.72 -19.14 20.86
N TYR A 574 16.48 -19.43 21.27
CA TYR A 574 15.83 -18.78 22.41
C TYR A 574 15.93 -19.59 23.71
N ALA A 575 16.54 -20.77 23.68
CA ALA A 575 16.85 -21.55 24.87
C ALA A 575 18.01 -20.91 25.66
N PRO A 576 18.18 -21.27 26.93
CA PRO A 576 19.33 -20.82 27.73
C PRO A 576 20.66 -21.10 27.04
N GLY A 577 21.50 -20.08 26.92
CA GLY A 577 22.78 -20.15 26.21
C GLY A 577 22.72 -19.90 24.70
N GLY A 578 21.53 -19.76 24.13
CA GLY A 578 21.34 -19.35 22.74
C GLY A 578 21.48 -17.85 22.55
N GLY A 579 21.75 -17.41 21.30
CA GLY A 579 21.99 -16.01 20.96
C GLY A 579 20.79 -15.08 21.19
N GLY A 580 19.58 -15.61 21.27
CA GLY A 580 18.33 -14.88 21.50
C GLY A 580 17.72 -15.10 22.90
N ALA A 581 18.40 -15.83 23.80
CA ALA A 581 17.85 -16.26 25.11
C ALA A 581 17.25 -15.11 25.95
N ASN A 582 17.86 -13.92 25.91
CA ASN A 582 17.38 -12.74 26.63
C ASN A 582 16.08 -12.12 26.05
N ALA A 583 15.71 -12.52 24.87
CA ALA A 583 14.47 -12.07 24.21
C ALA A 583 13.39 -13.16 24.17
N ALA A 584 13.62 -14.29 24.85
CA ALA A 584 12.61 -15.34 24.95
C ALA A 584 11.41 -14.87 25.78
N PRO A 585 10.16 -15.11 25.32
CA PRO A 585 8.97 -14.79 26.10
C PRO A 585 8.89 -15.68 27.36
N ALA A 586 8.60 -15.07 28.50
CA ALA A 586 8.54 -15.80 29.76
C ALA A 586 7.40 -16.82 29.74
N GLY A 587 7.72 -18.07 30.11
CA GLY A 587 6.74 -19.17 30.21
C GLY A 587 6.33 -19.81 28.89
N TYR A 588 6.89 -19.37 27.76
CA TYR A 588 6.59 -19.92 26.45
C TYR A 588 7.86 -20.38 25.74
N THR A 589 7.73 -21.50 25.02
CA THR A 589 8.78 -22.01 24.15
C THR A 589 8.55 -21.55 22.73
N ILE A 590 9.53 -20.89 22.11
CA ILE A 590 9.50 -20.47 20.71
C ILE A 590 10.74 -20.97 19.98
N ALA A 591 10.59 -21.25 18.69
CA ALA A 591 11.70 -21.43 17.76
C ALA A 591 11.89 -20.14 16.95
N GLY A 592 13.11 -19.89 16.47
CA GLY A 592 13.31 -18.70 15.62
C GLY A 592 14.76 -18.29 15.47
N LYS A 593 14.97 -17.04 15.04
CA LYS A 593 16.32 -16.52 14.70
C LYS A 593 16.43 -15.03 14.93
N THR A 594 17.57 -14.60 15.46
CA THR A 594 17.97 -13.19 15.57
C THR A 594 18.74 -12.75 14.34
N GLY A 595 18.67 -11.47 14.00
CA GLY A 595 19.42 -10.85 12.91
C GLY A 595 19.93 -9.47 13.28
N THR A 596 21.09 -9.13 12.77
CA THR A 596 21.71 -7.80 12.89
C THR A 596 22.46 -7.52 11.60
N THR A 597 22.40 -6.30 11.09
CA THR A 597 23.20 -5.85 9.96
C THR A 597 24.17 -4.76 10.40
N GLU A 598 25.33 -4.74 9.75
CA GLU A 598 26.37 -3.74 10.01
C GLU A 598 25.88 -2.32 9.59
N THR A 599 26.47 -1.32 10.23
CA THR A 599 26.25 0.09 9.85
C THR A 599 26.78 0.38 8.45
N VAL A 600 26.24 1.40 7.80
CA VAL A 600 26.64 1.78 6.43
C VAL A 600 28.10 2.17 6.33
N ASN A 601 28.64 2.79 7.40
CA ASN A 601 30.00 3.31 7.44
C ASN A 601 31.01 2.38 8.13
N GLY A 602 30.58 1.16 8.56
CA GLY A 602 31.41 0.24 9.34
C GLY A 602 31.72 0.71 10.76
N GLU A 603 30.96 1.67 11.27
CA GLU A 603 31.04 2.14 12.66
C GLU A 603 30.40 1.11 13.61
N ASP A 604 30.74 1.21 14.89
CA ASP A 604 30.13 0.37 15.92
C ASP A 604 28.60 0.57 15.96
N GLY A 605 27.85 -0.52 16.07
CA GLY A 605 26.39 -0.51 16.12
C GLY A 605 25.72 -1.39 15.10
N ALA A 606 24.42 -1.15 14.88
CA ALA A 606 23.63 -1.89 13.92
C ALA A 606 22.76 -0.94 13.09
N ARG A 607 22.60 -1.25 11.80
CA ARG A 607 21.67 -0.57 10.93
C ARG A 607 20.25 -1.11 11.12
N ASP A 608 20.11 -2.44 11.02
CA ASP A 608 18.83 -3.14 11.14
C ASP A 608 18.97 -4.25 12.20
N GLN A 609 17.98 -4.38 13.05
CA GLN A 609 17.85 -5.47 14.01
C GLN A 609 16.56 -6.24 13.77
N TRP A 610 16.67 -7.56 13.81
CA TRP A 610 15.57 -8.48 13.54
C TRP A 610 15.44 -9.53 14.62
N MET A 611 14.18 -9.85 14.94
CA MET A 611 13.83 -11.03 15.69
C MET A 611 12.67 -11.74 15.00
N ILE A 612 12.84 -13.03 14.74
CA ILE A 612 11.77 -13.88 14.23
C ILE A 612 11.56 -14.99 15.23
N GLY A 613 10.32 -15.15 15.67
CA GLY A 613 9.90 -16.23 16.55
C GLY A 613 8.66 -16.91 16.01
N TYR A 614 8.53 -18.20 16.27
CA TYR A 614 7.33 -18.93 15.90
C TYR A 614 6.99 -20.05 16.88
N THR A 615 5.71 -20.39 16.89
CA THR A 615 5.12 -21.62 17.42
C THR A 615 4.45 -22.38 16.27
N PRO A 616 3.91 -23.58 16.46
CA PRO A 616 3.08 -24.22 15.44
C PRO A 616 1.85 -23.42 15.00
N ASP A 617 1.42 -22.44 15.79
CA ASP A 617 0.20 -21.66 15.57
C ASP A 617 0.44 -20.25 15.05
N MET A 618 1.65 -19.70 15.21
CA MET A 618 1.94 -18.30 14.87
C MET A 618 3.41 -18.09 14.50
N VAL A 619 3.65 -17.24 13.49
CA VAL A 619 4.98 -16.70 13.16
C VAL A 619 4.96 -15.19 13.35
N VAL A 620 5.94 -14.66 14.09
CA VAL A 620 6.12 -13.23 14.33
C VAL A 620 7.47 -12.80 13.78
N ALA A 621 7.48 -11.74 12.99
CA ALA A 621 8.70 -11.14 12.44
C ALA A 621 8.75 -9.65 12.79
N THR A 622 9.69 -9.28 13.66
CA THR A 622 9.87 -7.94 14.21
C THR A 622 11.20 -7.36 13.75
N TRP A 623 11.13 -6.12 13.28
CA TRP A 623 12.27 -5.30 12.88
C TRP A 623 12.34 -4.02 13.70
N MET A 624 13.57 -3.54 13.93
CA MET A 624 13.88 -2.25 14.54
C MET A 624 15.06 -1.60 13.82
N GLY A 625 14.99 -0.28 13.60
CA GLY A 625 16.03 0.52 12.95
C GLY A 625 15.63 1.98 12.82
N TYR A 626 16.31 2.73 11.98
CA TYR A 626 15.97 4.11 11.67
C TYR A 626 15.59 4.26 10.20
N ASP A 627 14.69 5.18 9.89
CA ASP A 627 14.29 5.49 8.49
C ASP A 627 15.48 6.05 7.69
N ASP A 628 16.29 6.90 8.31
CA ASP A 628 17.55 7.38 7.75
C ASP A 628 18.73 6.61 8.37
N SER A 629 18.95 5.41 7.87
CA SER A 629 20.02 4.52 8.33
C SER A 629 21.43 4.95 7.88
N ALA A 630 21.54 5.97 7.04
CA ALA A 630 22.82 6.59 6.70
C ALA A 630 23.29 7.56 7.80
N LYS A 631 22.35 8.17 8.52
CA LYS A 631 22.61 9.13 9.59
C LYS A 631 22.56 8.51 10.99
N TYR A 632 21.68 7.55 11.19
CA TYR A 632 21.40 6.97 12.51
C TYR A 632 21.68 5.48 12.54
N SER A 633 22.23 5.00 13.66
CA SER A 633 22.46 3.59 13.94
C SER A 633 22.00 3.22 15.35
N LEU A 634 21.73 1.93 15.56
CA LEU A 634 21.42 1.38 16.87
C LEU A 634 22.72 1.05 17.59
N ALA A 635 23.06 1.80 18.64
CA ALA A 635 24.29 1.63 19.40
C ALA A 635 24.29 0.40 20.32
N VAL A 636 23.22 -0.39 20.36
CA VAL A 636 23.03 -1.55 21.23
C VAL A 636 22.89 -2.85 20.42
N SER A 637 23.21 -3.99 21.04
CA SER A 637 22.97 -5.29 20.40
C SER A 637 21.48 -5.56 20.20
N SER A 638 21.13 -6.50 19.29
CA SER A 638 19.73 -6.87 19.02
C SER A 638 18.97 -7.34 20.26
N THR A 639 19.65 -7.99 21.20
CA THR A 639 19.07 -8.43 22.47
C THR A 639 18.73 -7.30 23.44
N HIS A 640 19.32 -6.11 23.26
CA HIS A 640 19.05 -4.89 24.05
C HIS A 640 18.30 -3.81 23.24
N GLY A 641 18.28 -3.92 21.92
CA GLY A 641 17.52 -3.05 21.03
C GLY A 641 16.12 -3.61 20.79
N VAL A 642 15.96 -4.41 19.73
CA VAL A 642 14.67 -5.01 19.36
C VAL A 642 14.22 -6.09 20.36
N GLY A 643 15.14 -6.70 21.12
CA GLY A 643 14.87 -7.81 22.01
C GLY A 643 13.79 -7.55 23.07
N PRO A 644 13.84 -6.45 23.85
CA PRO A 644 12.81 -6.14 24.85
C PRO A 644 11.42 -5.92 24.21
N LEU A 645 11.34 -5.27 23.04
CA LEU A 645 10.10 -5.09 22.31
C LEU A 645 9.53 -6.45 21.87
N PHE A 646 10.35 -7.28 21.21
CA PHE A 646 9.97 -8.61 20.74
C PHE A 646 9.54 -9.54 21.89
N GLN A 647 10.25 -9.51 23.03
CA GLN A 647 9.91 -10.32 24.19
C GLN A 647 8.51 -10.01 24.72
N LEU A 648 8.18 -8.72 24.88
CA LEU A 648 6.88 -8.28 25.37
C LEU A 648 5.79 -8.56 24.33
N GLU A 649 6.06 -8.30 23.06
CA GLU A 649 5.17 -8.61 21.96
C GLU A 649 4.82 -10.10 21.92
N MET A 650 5.81 -10.97 21.89
CA MET A 650 5.59 -12.42 21.89
C MET A 650 4.85 -12.90 23.12
N TYR A 651 5.18 -12.36 24.31
CA TYR A 651 4.47 -12.70 25.53
C TYR A 651 2.99 -12.28 25.45
N GLY A 652 2.68 -11.06 25.04
CA GLY A 652 1.31 -10.58 24.85
C GLY A 652 0.54 -11.47 23.88
N LEU A 653 1.08 -11.67 22.68
CA LEU A 653 0.45 -12.47 21.63
C LEU A 653 0.18 -13.93 22.07
N LEU A 654 1.16 -14.58 22.73
CA LEU A 654 1.01 -15.97 23.16
C LEU A 654 0.09 -16.11 24.36
N SER A 655 0.04 -15.13 25.27
CA SER A 655 -0.86 -15.15 26.43
C SER A 655 -2.32 -14.89 26.03
N THR A 656 -2.55 -14.13 24.99
CA THR A 656 -3.90 -13.79 24.45
C THR A 656 -4.40 -14.82 23.45
N SER A 657 -3.49 -15.53 22.78
CA SER A 657 -3.86 -16.56 21.80
C SER A 657 -4.66 -17.69 22.43
N SER A 658 -5.76 -18.08 21.79
CA SER A 658 -6.53 -19.26 22.16
C SER A 658 -5.87 -20.58 21.73
N LYS A 659 -4.84 -20.52 20.86
CA LYS A 659 -4.09 -21.66 20.34
C LYS A 659 -2.72 -21.72 21.02
N ASN A 660 -2.34 -22.86 21.53
CA ASN A 660 -1.07 -23.08 22.23
C ASN A 660 -0.58 -24.51 21.95
N THR A 661 -0.44 -24.84 20.68
CA THR A 661 0.03 -26.15 20.22
C THR A 661 1.51 -26.33 20.61
N PRO A 662 1.89 -27.36 21.36
CA PRO A 662 3.29 -27.63 21.68
C PRO A 662 4.04 -28.04 20.40
N PHE A 663 5.35 -27.80 20.38
CA PHE A 663 6.20 -28.40 19.37
C PHE A 663 6.22 -29.92 19.51
N ASN A 664 6.26 -30.62 18.38
CA ASN A 664 6.38 -32.09 18.31
C ASN A 664 7.84 -32.55 18.23
N VAL A 665 8.79 -31.63 18.36
CA VAL A 665 10.23 -31.88 18.30
C VAL A 665 10.92 -31.28 19.52
N GLU A 666 11.96 -31.98 19.99
CA GLU A 666 12.80 -31.49 21.07
C GLU A 666 13.90 -30.58 20.53
N PRO A 667 14.42 -29.64 21.36
CA PRO A 667 15.58 -28.84 20.98
C PRO A 667 16.80 -29.72 20.68
N ALA A 668 17.52 -29.41 19.61
CA ALA A 668 18.75 -30.10 19.25
C ALA A 668 19.84 -29.88 20.32
N VAL A 669 20.75 -30.87 20.48
CA VAL A 669 21.83 -30.76 21.44
C VAL A 669 22.92 -29.83 20.87
N THR A 670 23.27 -28.76 21.59
CA THR A 670 24.29 -27.80 21.19
C THR A 670 25.73 -28.26 21.48
N HIS A 671 25.91 -29.12 22.52
CA HIS A 671 27.21 -29.67 22.89
C HIS A 671 27.14 -31.17 23.08
N GLN A 672 28.25 -31.90 22.83
CA GLN A 672 28.40 -33.27 23.33
C GLN A 672 28.35 -33.22 24.84
N LYS A 673 27.44 -34.01 25.46
CA LYS A 673 27.15 -34.02 26.88
C LYS A 673 28.42 -34.04 27.73
N ASN A 674 28.75 -32.94 28.39
CA ASN A 674 29.37 -32.97 29.68
C ASN A 674 28.24 -32.98 30.73
N ASN A 675 28.17 -34.04 31.52
CA ASN A 675 27.12 -34.29 32.50
C ASN A 675 27.03 -33.18 33.56
N SER A 676 26.19 -32.19 33.33
CA SER A 676 25.62 -31.38 34.41
C SER A 676 24.15 -31.16 34.06
N SER A 677 23.30 -31.86 34.80
CA SER A 677 21.84 -31.75 34.68
C SER A 677 21.40 -30.34 35.10
N ILE A 678 21.06 -29.52 34.11
CA ILE A 678 20.33 -28.28 34.39
C ILE A 678 18.88 -28.69 34.62
N ASN A 679 18.32 -28.33 35.77
CA ASN A 679 16.93 -28.58 36.11
C ASN A 679 16.04 -27.59 35.32
N VAL A 680 15.51 -28.06 34.19
CA VAL A 680 14.69 -27.28 33.28
C VAL A 680 13.42 -26.76 33.97
N ASP A 681 12.85 -27.53 34.89
CA ASP A 681 11.62 -27.17 35.62
C ASP A 681 11.84 -25.97 36.55
N GLU A 682 13.02 -25.89 37.23
CA GLU A 682 13.35 -24.75 38.08
C GLU A 682 13.57 -23.45 37.26
N TRP A 683 14.07 -23.58 36.04
CA TRP A 683 14.24 -22.45 35.14
C TRP A 683 12.91 -21.95 34.60
N ILE A 684 12.00 -22.85 34.19
CA ILE A 684 10.63 -22.52 33.75
C ILE A 684 9.90 -21.75 34.84
N GLN A 685 9.95 -22.22 36.10
CA GLN A 685 9.34 -21.53 37.24
C GLN A 685 9.89 -20.11 37.46
N LYS A 686 11.20 -19.92 37.38
CA LYS A 686 11.84 -18.60 37.54
C LYS A 686 11.49 -17.66 36.39
N ALA A 687 11.37 -18.18 35.17
CA ALA A 687 10.96 -17.41 33.98
C ALA A 687 9.48 -16.98 34.04
N GLU A 688 8.59 -17.86 34.52
CA GLU A 688 7.18 -17.54 34.75
C GLU A 688 6.98 -16.45 35.81
N GLU A 689 7.72 -16.51 36.91
CA GLU A 689 7.65 -15.49 37.97
C GLU A 689 8.17 -14.14 37.50
N ALA A 690 9.27 -14.13 36.77
CA ALA A 690 9.82 -12.89 36.20
C ALA A 690 8.88 -12.26 35.15
N GLY A 691 8.26 -13.09 34.32
CA GLY A 691 7.27 -12.61 33.33
C GLY A 691 6.03 -12.03 33.97
N LYS A 692 5.48 -12.68 34.99
CA LYS A 692 4.33 -12.17 35.75
C LYS A 692 4.64 -10.84 36.45
N GLN A 693 5.84 -10.69 37.00
CA GLN A 693 6.27 -9.44 37.63
C GLN A 693 6.47 -8.31 36.64
N LEU A 694 6.97 -8.60 35.44
CA LEU A 694 7.15 -7.61 34.36
C LEU A 694 5.78 -7.17 33.84
N TRP A 695 4.89 -8.12 33.58
CA TRP A 695 3.54 -7.85 33.09
C TRP A 695 2.70 -7.09 34.11
N SER A 696 2.78 -7.41 35.42
CA SER A 696 2.08 -6.66 36.45
C SER A 696 2.55 -5.19 36.53
N LYS A 697 3.85 -4.94 36.30
CA LYS A 697 4.37 -3.57 36.22
C LYS A 697 3.88 -2.82 34.98
N VAL A 698 3.75 -3.51 33.83
CA VAL A 698 3.19 -2.95 32.60
C VAL A 698 1.71 -2.62 32.79
N GLN A 699 0.93 -3.52 33.39
CA GLN A 699 -0.50 -3.29 33.70
C GLN A 699 -0.71 -2.19 34.76
N GLU A 700 0.15 -2.11 35.75
CA GLU A 700 0.09 -1.04 36.75
C GLU A 700 0.41 0.32 36.10
N TRP A 701 1.35 0.38 35.18
CA TRP A 701 1.70 1.58 34.45
C TRP A 701 0.59 1.99 33.46
N THR A 702 0.03 1.05 32.69
CA THR A 702 -1.11 1.29 31.80
C THR A 702 -2.35 1.73 32.59
N GLY A 703 -2.63 1.09 33.72
CA GLY A 703 -3.74 1.51 34.62
C GLY A 703 -3.56 2.93 35.20
N GLN A 704 -2.32 3.33 35.47
CA GLN A 704 -2.00 4.71 35.91
C GLN A 704 -2.08 5.72 34.75
N PHE A 705 -1.72 5.31 33.55
CA PHE A 705 -1.80 6.13 32.34
C PHE A 705 -3.26 6.44 31.98
N PHE A 706 -4.13 5.43 31.93
CA PHE A 706 -5.57 5.62 31.68
C PHE A 706 -6.29 6.40 32.78
N LYS A 707 -5.85 6.33 34.04
CA LYS A 707 -6.36 7.19 35.11
C LYS A 707 -5.94 8.66 34.99
N LYS A 708 -4.80 8.94 34.31
CA LYS A 708 -4.32 10.33 34.09
C LYS A 708 -4.90 10.98 32.84
N VAL A 709 -5.35 10.22 31.85
CA VAL A 709 -5.80 10.74 30.55
C VAL A 709 -7.33 10.92 30.48
N GLY A 710 -8.10 10.35 31.45
CA GLY A 710 -9.57 10.44 31.52
C GLY A 710 -10.27 9.76 30.32
N PRO A 711 -11.57 9.45 30.43
CA PRO A 711 -12.32 8.84 29.32
C PRO A 711 -12.52 9.83 28.17
#